data_de62908046dbbd4d25535f1e130d1dbc
#
_entry.id   de62908046dbbd4d25535f1e130d1dbc
#
_cell.length_a   1.000
_cell.length_b   1.000
_cell.length_c   1.000
_cell.angle_alpha   90.00
_cell.angle_beta   90.00
_cell.angle_gamma   90.00
#
_symmetry.space_group_name_H-M   'P 1'
#
loop_
_entity.id
_entity.type
_entity.pdbx_description
1 polymer ?
#
loop_
_entity_poly.entity_id
_entity_poly.type
_entity_poly.pdbx_seq_one_letter_code
_entity_poly.pdbx_strand_id
1 'polypeptide(L)'
;MEENTKEINITKEDLIEAYIFLKKTLYYENNNLLHLKYQIAEFEEKNNFLDLEKREKYFRKLEKEIKQGIEGINKYLTKIKFTKIIKKLEENEENKITLKVLKENCSNESFYNEIKSKLEIDKKIQYNYIIDCPIELHIISMLWIKKIGYLLDSEIAKYSYGYRLENRGEAFPLFKRYYIQYQNWRNNALTKIKEIIKDDEIAIVANLDLKRFYYNVSHNKLKEKLEKFDIENSSESSVLNSNLTEIILEINKRYSEKVNKELKSEEPNTIIPIGLYSSNILANFYLKDLDEAILKLTPYHYGRYVDDMVIVFKEYDNKNNSKIDEIDEEDYIEKKLESILKEEDYLIKLGIENSFSLKNKKQQIDIFYGKKQERKLIEMEKSFLERASTFAFLPNEEDIEKLYKKISDENDDIKEKKYDVSVYLAKILKIFNGVDKKTSSNKLREYVEDILTFFTEENIIKYSLYYEKVFTLLVMGEFTDEIIDFYNKVKSYIKKIENGKKNNNKDNKNIKKINLYLRYSLLFALALNPKLRKELDGKIDKEITPLELKMIVNSNMFKQNMVCYPLINYLQKDYLNKHLENINFFYIRYFDLVKGLDDIKNIQLDKEKLYLSPRFIHLEELNLFYLKKDIFEKNSNIRGYFDNSLENFKFNFKWKNNHEEKLCFQNKVDFYSNYIKNLNLIKISSKDSLQEDSLEKVRIGVASVNFYTSLNKILSGKQELSFERKEIIVSILNEAKKNKVNILIFPEISIPFQWLKLLNEYARKNDIVITGGLEHLCCYNFPYISDEKKEVFNYLFTILPFKSKNEYETSLIKLRLKNYYAPEEKETIEGSYCKVPCPPRVEYDIFSWKGIYFSNFNCYELTDIEGRSKLKNYIDLLIASVYNKDLEYFDNILKSTCRDLHIFIAQSNTSKYGDCEIIQPTEKIYMIKGKIKGGINHNLLVDDIEVKKLREFQLLKNELQKSKKDFKLTPLGINPDIVRARINNKLEEYWNNNNEIKEILKKKFEGKDISKLLEELDKL
;
A
#
# COMPACT_ATOMS: atom_id res chain seq x y z
N MET A 1 -53.39 -15.65 -3.92
CA MET A 1 -52.02 -16.10 -4.28
C MET A 1 -51.10 -15.55 -3.20
N GLU A 2 -50.73 -16.36 -2.23
CA GLU A 2 -49.75 -16.00 -1.24
C GLU A 2 -48.41 -15.89 -1.95
N GLU A 3 -47.89 -14.65 -2.06
CA GLU A 3 -46.54 -14.39 -2.52
C GLU A 3 -45.57 -15.00 -1.52
N ASN A 4 -44.98 -16.14 -1.86
CA ASN A 4 -43.85 -16.72 -1.17
C ASN A 4 -42.61 -15.80 -1.35
N THR A 5 -42.55 -14.75 -0.56
CA THR A 5 -41.33 -13.98 -0.36
C THR A 5 -40.33 -14.91 0.36
N LYS A 6 -39.34 -15.46 -0.34
CA LYS A 6 -38.21 -16.11 0.29
C LYS A 6 -37.48 -15.05 1.12
N GLU A 7 -37.73 -14.98 2.41
CA GLU A 7 -37.03 -14.13 3.35
C GLU A 7 -35.52 -14.42 3.26
N ILE A 8 -34.73 -13.39 3.01
CA ILE A 8 -33.29 -13.49 3.06
C ILE A 8 -32.87 -13.84 4.48
N ASN A 9 -32.29 -15.02 4.65
CA ASN A 9 -31.85 -15.46 5.98
C ASN A 9 -30.67 -14.57 6.44
N ILE A 10 -30.90 -13.83 7.52
CA ILE A 10 -29.91 -12.95 8.17
C ILE A 10 -29.50 -13.60 9.47
N THR A 11 -28.21 -13.76 9.68
CA THR A 11 -27.61 -14.31 10.90
C THR A 11 -26.74 -13.28 11.62
N LYS A 12 -26.44 -13.54 12.91
CA LYS A 12 -25.51 -12.69 13.65
C LYS A 12 -24.10 -12.68 13.03
N GLU A 13 -23.71 -13.81 12.44
CA GLU A 13 -22.43 -13.97 11.72
C GLU A 13 -22.35 -13.04 10.52
N ASP A 14 -23.41 -12.95 9.72
CA ASP A 14 -23.52 -12.01 8.61
C ASP A 14 -23.35 -10.55 9.07
N LEU A 15 -23.91 -10.20 10.24
CA LEU A 15 -23.80 -8.86 10.82
C LEU A 15 -22.38 -8.55 11.34
N ILE A 16 -21.74 -9.51 12.00
CA ILE A 16 -20.36 -9.37 12.45
C ILE A 16 -19.44 -9.16 11.26
N GLU A 17 -19.63 -9.93 10.20
CA GLU A 17 -18.86 -9.80 8.99
C GLU A 17 -19.11 -8.46 8.29
N ALA A 18 -20.36 -8.03 8.17
CA ALA A 18 -20.71 -6.71 7.63
C ALA A 18 -20.05 -5.57 8.45
N TYR A 19 -19.99 -5.71 9.77
CA TYR A 19 -19.29 -4.76 10.63
C TYR A 19 -17.77 -4.74 10.38
N ILE A 20 -17.15 -5.90 10.23
CA ILE A 20 -15.71 -6.01 9.90
C ILE A 20 -15.42 -5.37 8.53
N PHE A 21 -16.27 -5.62 7.53
CA PHE A 21 -16.16 -4.97 6.22
C PHE A 21 -16.33 -3.46 6.29
N LEU A 22 -17.31 -2.96 7.07
CA LEU A 22 -17.49 -1.53 7.32
C LEU A 22 -16.21 -0.92 7.88
N LYS A 23 -15.65 -1.53 8.92
CA LYS A 23 -14.46 -1.05 9.61
C LYS A 23 -13.25 -1.03 8.67
N LYS A 24 -13.02 -2.10 7.90
CA LYS A 24 -11.94 -2.19 6.91
C LYS A 24 -12.10 -1.18 5.77
N THR A 25 -13.30 -1.07 5.20
CA THR A 25 -13.55 -0.12 4.11
C THR A 25 -13.29 1.31 4.58
N LEU A 26 -13.84 1.67 5.73
CA LEU A 26 -13.68 3.00 6.30
C LEU A 26 -12.23 3.35 6.66
N TYR A 27 -11.44 2.38 7.11
CA TYR A 27 -10.03 2.59 7.41
C TYR A 27 -9.23 3.06 6.19
N TYR A 28 -9.51 2.50 5.01
CA TYR A 28 -8.84 2.86 3.76
C TYR A 28 -9.44 4.08 3.06
N GLU A 29 -10.61 4.54 3.50
CA GLU A 29 -11.25 5.74 2.96
C GLU A 29 -10.45 7.03 3.24
N ASN A 30 -10.71 8.04 2.41
CA ASN A 30 -10.20 9.38 2.62
C ASN A 30 -10.77 9.99 3.92
N ASN A 31 -10.17 11.09 4.36
CA ASN A 31 -10.56 11.76 5.60
C ASN A 31 -11.96 12.39 5.60
N ASN A 32 -12.72 12.28 4.51
CA ASN A 32 -14.11 12.73 4.45
C ASN A 32 -15.01 12.13 5.54
N LEU A 33 -14.70 10.89 5.98
CA LEU A 33 -15.46 10.14 6.96
C LEU A 33 -14.76 10.05 8.33
N LEU A 34 -13.92 11.03 8.69
CA LEU A 34 -13.18 11.03 9.95
C LEU A 34 -14.12 11.01 11.18
N HIS A 35 -15.28 11.66 11.10
CA HIS A 35 -16.31 11.60 12.13
C HIS A 35 -16.83 10.16 12.35
N LEU A 36 -17.02 9.40 11.27
CA LEU A 36 -17.48 8.01 11.35
C LEU A 36 -16.41 7.10 11.96
N LYS A 37 -15.12 7.36 11.65
CA LYS A 37 -14.02 6.65 12.31
C LYS A 37 -14.03 6.85 13.83
N TYR A 38 -14.27 8.08 14.28
CA TYR A 38 -14.40 8.38 15.71
C TYR A 38 -15.66 7.71 16.31
N GLN A 39 -16.79 7.74 15.62
CA GLN A 39 -18.01 7.07 16.05
C GLN A 39 -17.83 5.56 16.21
N ILE A 40 -17.06 4.90 15.32
CA ILE A 40 -16.73 3.47 15.49
C ILE A 40 -15.88 3.25 16.75
N ALA A 41 -14.89 4.10 17.01
CA ALA A 41 -14.09 3.98 18.23
C ALA A 41 -14.95 4.12 19.49
N GLU A 42 -15.86 5.10 19.52
CA GLU A 42 -16.81 5.30 20.59
C GLU A 42 -17.80 4.13 20.74
N PHE A 43 -18.30 3.61 19.62
CA PHE A 43 -19.21 2.47 19.56
C PHE A 43 -18.58 1.19 20.11
N GLU A 44 -17.33 0.88 19.77
CA GLU A 44 -16.60 -0.26 20.29
C GLU A 44 -16.35 -0.15 21.80
N GLU A 45 -15.97 1.03 22.29
CA GLU A 45 -15.75 1.24 23.73
C GLU A 45 -17.05 1.13 24.53
N LYS A 46 -18.14 1.79 24.09
CA LYS A 46 -19.45 1.75 24.76
C LYS A 46 -20.02 0.34 24.87
N ASN A 47 -19.86 -0.45 23.84
CA ASN A 47 -20.42 -1.80 23.77
C ASN A 47 -19.41 -2.87 24.21
N ASN A 48 -18.20 -2.48 24.60
CA ASN A 48 -17.10 -3.36 25.00
C ASN A 48 -16.87 -4.50 23.97
N PHE A 49 -16.70 -4.16 22.71
CA PHE A 49 -16.60 -5.11 21.59
C PHE A 49 -15.36 -6.03 21.62
N LEU A 50 -14.36 -5.73 22.44
CA LEU A 50 -13.25 -6.64 22.69
C LEU A 50 -13.67 -7.85 23.54
N ASP A 51 -14.84 -7.80 24.17
CA ASP A 51 -15.46 -8.92 24.88
C ASP A 51 -16.35 -9.70 23.90
N LEU A 52 -15.98 -10.94 23.63
CA LEU A 52 -16.67 -11.81 22.66
C LEU A 52 -18.14 -12.01 22.98
N GLU A 53 -18.47 -12.28 24.26
CA GLU A 53 -19.87 -12.56 24.67
C GLU A 53 -20.76 -11.32 24.52
N LYS A 54 -20.25 -10.13 24.87
CA LYS A 54 -20.99 -8.87 24.73
C LYS A 54 -21.21 -8.52 23.27
N ARG A 55 -20.19 -8.73 22.44
CA ARG A 55 -20.27 -8.52 21.00
C ARG A 55 -21.31 -9.45 20.36
N GLU A 56 -21.27 -10.75 20.67
CA GLU A 56 -22.26 -11.68 20.15
C GLU A 56 -23.69 -11.35 20.61
N LYS A 57 -23.87 -11.02 21.88
CA LYS A 57 -25.17 -10.61 22.42
C LYS A 57 -25.72 -9.37 21.70
N TYR A 58 -24.85 -8.42 21.41
CA TYR A 58 -25.22 -7.21 20.68
C TYR A 58 -25.74 -7.54 19.27
N PHE A 59 -25.01 -8.36 18.50
CA PHE A 59 -25.40 -8.70 17.14
C PHE A 59 -26.64 -9.61 17.08
N ARG A 60 -26.84 -10.50 18.03
CA ARG A 60 -28.11 -11.26 18.15
C ARG A 60 -29.31 -10.34 18.37
N LYS A 61 -29.13 -9.26 19.11
CA LYS A 61 -30.18 -8.26 19.30
C LYS A 61 -30.44 -7.50 17.99
N LEU A 62 -29.44 -7.03 17.33
CA LEU A 62 -29.56 -6.31 16.05
C LEU A 62 -30.19 -7.17 14.96
N GLU A 63 -29.85 -8.46 14.90
CA GLU A 63 -30.46 -9.46 14.01
C GLU A 63 -32.01 -9.48 14.18
N LYS A 64 -32.46 -9.59 15.42
CA LYS A 64 -33.91 -9.59 15.73
C LYS A 64 -34.58 -8.27 15.30
N GLU A 65 -33.93 -7.14 15.52
CA GLU A 65 -34.47 -5.83 15.15
C GLU A 65 -34.54 -5.66 13.62
N ILE A 66 -33.57 -6.17 12.85
CA ILE A 66 -33.61 -6.10 11.38
C ILE A 66 -34.70 -7.00 10.80
N LYS A 67 -34.93 -8.19 11.40
CA LYS A 67 -36.01 -9.10 10.98
C LYS A 67 -37.41 -8.50 11.16
N GLN A 68 -37.56 -7.52 12.06
CA GLN A 68 -38.82 -6.74 12.22
C GLN A 68 -38.97 -5.62 11.18
N GLY A 69 -38.06 -5.51 10.20
CA GLY A 69 -38.07 -4.49 9.15
C GLY A 69 -37.93 -3.06 9.68
N ILE A 70 -38.61 -2.12 9.02
CA ILE A 70 -38.54 -0.69 9.33
C ILE A 70 -38.95 -0.39 10.77
N GLU A 71 -39.93 -1.08 11.29
CA GLU A 71 -40.43 -0.86 12.68
C GLU A 71 -39.35 -1.18 13.71
N GLY A 72 -38.66 -2.33 13.58
CA GLY A 72 -37.62 -2.76 14.51
C GLY A 72 -36.43 -1.83 14.57
N ILE A 73 -36.09 -1.17 13.45
CA ILE A 73 -34.94 -0.25 13.35
C ILE A 73 -35.30 1.22 13.39
N ASN A 74 -36.60 1.59 13.57
CA ASN A 74 -37.04 2.98 13.51
C ASN A 74 -36.30 3.90 14.50
N LYS A 75 -35.89 3.37 15.65
CA LYS A 75 -35.08 4.12 16.65
C LYS A 75 -33.72 4.59 16.11
N TYR A 76 -33.17 3.92 15.09
CA TYR A 76 -31.94 4.33 14.40
C TYR A 76 -32.25 5.30 13.27
N LEU A 77 -33.31 5.04 12.51
CA LEU A 77 -33.75 5.88 11.38
C LEU A 77 -34.08 7.30 11.82
N THR A 78 -34.69 7.49 12.98
CA THR A 78 -35.02 8.81 13.54
C THR A 78 -33.81 9.65 13.87
N LYS A 79 -32.63 9.02 14.07
CA LYS A 79 -31.36 9.68 14.40
C LYS A 79 -30.54 10.08 13.18
N ILE A 80 -30.98 9.81 11.95
CA ILE A 80 -30.31 10.23 10.73
C ILE A 80 -30.14 11.75 10.71
N LYS A 81 -28.95 12.22 10.48
CA LYS A 81 -28.52 13.61 10.33
C LYS A 81 -27.54 13.71 9.17
N PHE A 82 -26.98 14.87 8.96
CA PHE A 82 -25.85 15.08 8.05
C PHE A 82 -24.76 15.93 8.70
N THR A 83 -23.53 15.72 8.27
CA THR A 83 -22.38 16.57 8.56
C THR A 83 -21.98 17.32 7.30
N LYS A 84 -21.68 18.61 7.43
CA LYS A 84 -21.21 19.47 6.32
C LYS A 84 -19.70 19.43 6.26
N ILE A 85 -19.16 19.06 5.09
CA ILE A 85 -17.73 19.14 4.78
C ILE A 85 -17.57 20.16 3.67
N ILE A 86 -16.56 21.02 3.79
CA ILE A 86 -16.29 22.06 2.81
C ILE A 86 -15.85 21.43 1.50
N LYS A 87 -16.60 21.71 0.42
CA LYS A 87 -16.27 21.26 -0.94
C LYS A 87 -15.35 22.25 -1.62
N LYS A 88 -15.75 23.52 -1.68
CA LYS A 88 -14.98 24.63 -2.27
C LYS A 88 -15.47 25.97 -1.74
N LEU A 89 -14.63 27.00 -1.94
CA LEU A 89 -15.02 28.39 -1.80
C LEU A 89 -15.50 28.88 -3.19
N GLU A 90 -16.70 29.42 -3.28
CA GLU A 90 -17.15 30.13 -4.47
C GLU A 90 -16.80 31.62 -4.29
N GLU A 91 -16.00 32.14 -5.21
CA GLU A 91 -15.76 33.56 -5.33
C GLU A 91 -16.87 34.15 -6.16
N ASN A 92 -17.39 35.31 -5.75
CA ASN A 92 -18.30 36.08 -6.57
C ASN A 92 -17.51 36.56 -7.81
N GLU A 93 -17.97 36.24 -9.02
CA GLU A 93 -17.26 36.61 -10.25
C GLU A 93 -17.04 38.13 -10.33
N GLU A 94 -17.98 38.94 -9.85
CA GLU A 94 -17.81 40.39 -9.77
C GLU A 94 -16.65 40.80 -8.83
N ASN A 95 -16.50 40.12 -7.69
CA ASN A 95 -15.39 40.36 -6.77
C ASN A 95 -14.05 39.93 -7.37
N LYS A 96 -14.04 38.87 -8.16
CA LYS A 96 -12.84 38.40 -8.86
C LYS A 96 -12.36 39.39 -9.92
N ILE A 97 -13.29 39.93 -10.71
CA ILE A 97 -13.00 40.96 -11.70
C ILE A 97 -12.51 42.23 -11.01
N THR A 98 -13.18 42.65 -9.92
CA THR A 98 -12.79 43.83 -9.13
C THR A 98 -11.40 43.67 -8.52
N LEU A 99 -11.06 42.51 -7.96
CA LEU A 99 -9.73 42.23 -7.41
C LEU A 99 -8.65 42.19 -8.50
N LYS A 100 -8.96 41.67 -9.68
CA LYS A 100 -8.02 41.67 -10.82
C LYS A 100 -7.74 43.07 -11.32
N VAL A 101 -8.77 43.88 -11.50
CA VAL A 101 -8.63 45.30 -11.90
C VAL A 101 -7.91 46.13 -10.86
N LEU A 102 -8.16 45.87 -9.56
CA LEU A 102 -7.45 46.55 -8.46
C LEU A 102 -5.98 46.12 -8.41
N LYS A 103 -5.65 44.86 -8.62
CA LYS A 103 -4.26 44.38 -8.63
C LYS A 103 -3.46 44.95 -9.79
N GLU A 104 -4.11 45.15 -10.94
CA GLU A 104 -3.49 45.77 -12.14
C GLU A 104 -3.30 47.25 -12.05
N ASN A 105 -4.15 47.99 -11.28
CA ASN A 105 -4.20 49.45 -11.25
C ASN A 105 -3.83 50.09 -9.90
N CYS A 106 -3.60 49.33 -8.84
CA CYS A 106 -3.34 49.86 -7.51
C CYS A 106 -1.87 49.69 -7.11
N SER A 107 -1.16 50.81 -6.95
CA SER A 107 0.24 50.83 -6.48
C SER A 107 0.38 50.73 -4.96
N ASN A 108 -0.73 50.79 -4.21
CA ASN A 108 -0.73 50.73 -2.74
C ASN A 108 -1.12 49.32 -2.25
N GLU A 109 -0.12 48.55 -1.89
CA GLU A 109 -0.27 47.15 -1.45
C GLU A 109 -1.10 47.01 -0.15
N SER A 110 -1.03 47.96 0.75
CA SER A 110 -1.82 47.97 2.00
C SER A 110 -3.32 48.20 1.71
N PHE A 111 -3.66 49.10 0.78
CA PHE A 111 -5.04 49.33 0.37
C PHE A 111 -5.62 48.14 -0.42
N TYR A 112 -4.81 47.54 -1.30
CA TYR A 112 -5.21 46.31 -2.00
C TYR A 112 -5.51 45.20 -1.02
N ASN A 113 -4.64 44.95 -0.02
CA ASN A 113 -4.82 43.92 0.98
C ASN A 113 -6.02 44.17 1.90
N GLU A 114 -6.34 45.43 2.22
CA GLU A 114 -7.56 45.78 2.95
C GLU A 114 -8.84 45.51 2.18
N ILE A 115 -8.88 45.85 0.87
CA ILE A 115 -10.05 45.55 0.01
C ILE A 115 -10.14 44.09 -0.24
N LYS A 116 -9.04 43.39 -0.50
CA LYS A 116 -8.98 41.93 -0.66
C LYS A 116 -9.55 41.26 0.57
N SER A 117 -9.18 41.67 1.78
CA SER A 117 -9.70 41.08 3.01
C SER A 117 -11.21 41.33 3.21
N LYS A 118 -11.74 42.48 2.77
CA LYS A 118 -13.17 42.77 2.82
C LYS A 118 -13.96 41.99 1.78
N LEU A 119 -13.44 41.83 0.56
CA LEU A 119 -14.07 41.02 -0.50
C LEU A 119 -13.98 39.51 -0.23
N GLU A 120 -12.92 39.04 0.46
CA GLU A 120 -12.78 37.65 0.88
C GLU A 120 -13.82 37.20 1.93
N ILE A 121 -14.37 38.14 2.70
CA ILE A 121 -15.42 37.89 3.68
C ILE A 121 -16.75 37.49 2.99
N ASP A 122 -16.95 37.91 1.76
CA ASP A 122 -18.17 37.61 0.98
C ASP A 122 -18.10 36.28 0.20
N LYS A 123 -17.10 35.46 0.41
CA LYS A 123 -16.95 34.16 -0.25
C LYS A 123 -18.03 33.17 0.22
N LYS A 124 -18.75 32.57 -0.73
CA LYS A 124 -19.78 31.57 -0.46
C LYS A 124 -19.16 30.19 -0.34
N ILE A 125 -19.30 29.54 0.82
CA ILE A 125 -18.80 28.20 1.04
C ILE A 125 -19.80 27.18 0.50
N GLN A 126 -19.35 26.35 -0.45
CA GLN A 126 -20.08 25.14 -0.85
C GLN A 126 -19.75 23.98 0.06
N TYR A 127 -20.77 23.23 0.46
CA TYR A 127 -20.64 22.05 1.33
C TYR A 127 -21.05 20.76 0.60
N ASN A 128 -20.37 19.67 0.94
CA ASN A 128 -20.89 18.32 0.78
C ASN A 128 -21.66 17.94 2.07
N TYR A 129 -22.82 17.38 1.90
CA TYR A 129 -23.66 16.89 3.00
C TYR A 129 -23.39 15.40 3.16
N ILE A 130 -22.67 15.01 4.20
CA ILE A 130 -22.32 13.60 4.44
C ILE A 130 -23.27 13.05 5.49
N ILE A 131 -23.77 11.84 5.27
CA ILE A 131 -24.67 11.19 6.23
C ILE A 131 -24.00 11.03 7.60
N ASP A 132 -24.75 11.37 8.65
CA ASP A 132 -24.38 11.18 10.05
C ASP A 132 -25.53 10.39 10.70
N CYS A 133 -25.33 9.09 10.87
CA CYS A 133 -26.33 8.18 11.39
C CYS A 133 -25.67 7.13 12.30
N PRO A 134 -26.48 6.41 13.11
CA PRO A 134 -25.99 5.32 13.96
C PRO A 134 -25.21 4.26 13.16
N ILE A 135 -24.19 3.66 13.80
CA ILE A 135 -23.32 2.64 13.19
C ILE A 135 -24.14 1.45 12.69
N GLU A 136 -25.25 1.12 13.34
CA GLU A 136 -26.17 0.07 12.95
C GLU A 136 -26.68 0.23 11.52
N LEU A 137 -26.98 1.45 11.07
CA LEU A 137 -27.44 1.70 9.70
C LEU A 137 -26.30 1.52 8.68
N HIS A 138 -25.07 1.84 9.04
CA HIS A 138 -23.91 1.54 8.23
C HIS A 138 -23.65 0.02 8.13
N ILE A 139 -23.84 -0.73 9.23
CA ILE A 139 -23.76 -2.20 9.23
C ILE A 139 -24.83 -2.80 8.30
N ILE A 140 -26.07 -2.32 8.38
CA ILE A 140 -27.16 -2.75 7.51
C ILE A 140 -26.84 -2.45 6.03
N SER A 141 -26.26 -1.28 5.75
CA SER A 141 -25.81 -0.93 4.39
C SER A 141 -24.77 -1.92 3.86
N MET A 142 -23.79 -2.31 4.67
CA MET A 142 -22.80 -3.31 4.27
C MET A 142 -23.40 -4.70 4.12
N LEU A 143 -24.34 -5.08 4.99
CA LEU A 143 -25.07 -6.33 4.90
C LEU A 143 -25.88 -6.40 3.60
N TRP A 144 -26.61 -5.32 3.26
CA TRP A 144 -27.35 -5.22 2.00
C TRP A 144 -26.44 -5.39 0.79
N ILE A 145 -25.27 -4.73 0.76
CA ILE A 145 -24.31 -4.89 -0.33
C ILE A 145 -23.90 -6.36 -0.48
N LYS A 146 -23.63 -7.03 0.64
CA LYS A 146 -23.18 -8.43 0.64
C LYS A 146 -24.26 -9.39 0.18
N LYS A 147 -25.51 -9.18 0.62
CA LYS A 147 -26.63 -10.12 0.37
C LYS A 147 -27.39 -9.83 -0.94
N ILE A 148 -27.41 -8.58 -1.39
CA ILE A 148 -28.23 -8.08 -2.50
C ILE A 148 -27.43 -7.26 -3.50
N GLY A 149 -26.65 -6.30 -3.04
CA GLY A 149 -25.95 -5.33 -3.89
C GLY A 149 -25.00 -5.97 -4.90
N TYR A 150 -24.48 -7.17 -4.62
CA TYR A 150 -23.62 -7.89 -5.54
C TYR A 150 -24.36 -8.30 -6.85
N LEU A 151 -25.68 -8.55 -6.80
CA LEU A 151 -26.50 -8.83 -7.96
C LEU A 151 -26.54 -7.61 -8.90
N LEU A 152 -26.72 -6.43 -8.32
CA LEU A 152 -26.70 -5.17 -9.09
C LEU A 152 -25.31 -4.87 -9.66
N ASP A 153 -24.25 -5.10 -8.87
CA ASP A 153 -22.87 -4.89 -9.35
C ASP A 153 -22.49 -5.81 -10.51
N SER A 154 -23.03 -7.03 -10.56
CA SER A 154 -22.78 -7.98 -11.67
C SER A 154 -23.32 -7.48 -13.00
N GLU A 155 -24.37 -6.66 -13.00
CA GLU A 155 -24.99 -6.05 -14.20
C GLU A 155 -24.25 -4.81 -14.70
N ILE A 156 -23.38 -4.24 -13.88
CA ILE A 156 -22.64 -3.02 -14.25
C ILE A 156 -21.53 -3.39 -15.24
N ALA A 157 -21.49 -2.66 -16.34
CA ALA A 157 -20.53 -2.87 -17.43
C ALA A 157 -19.07 -2.94 -16.93
N LYS A 158 -18.24 -3.74 -17.59
CA LYS A 158 -16.79 -3.87 -17.30
C LYS A 158 -16.03 -2.56 -17.40
N TYR A 159 -16.62 -1.57 -18.05
CA TYR A 159 -16.04 -0.23 -18.23
C TYR A 159 -16.28 0.72 -17.07
N SER A 160 -17.08 0.34 -16.07
CA SER A 160 -17.24 1.08 -14.82
C SER A 160 -16.23 0.59 -13.79
N TYR A 161 -15.42 1.50 -13.25
CA TYR A 161 -14.29 1.19 -12.38
C TYR A 161 -14.54 1.56 -10.90
N GLY A 162 -15.28 2.64 -10.65
CA GLY A 162 -15.50 3.17 -9.29
C GLY A 162 -16.40 2.28 -8.44
N TYR A 163 -16.04 2.04 -7.19
CA TYR A 163 -16.82 1.28 -6.20
C TYR A 163 -17.35 -0.09 -6.66
N ARG A 164 -16.55 -0.81 -7.46
CA ARG A 164 -16.86 -2.18 -7.88
C ARG A 164 -16.53 -3.18 -6.78
N LEU A 165 -17.36 -4.21 -6.68
CA LEU A 165 -17.18 -5.24 -5.67
C LEU A 165 -16.03 -6.20 -6.02
N GLU A 166 -15.40 -6.75 -4.98
CA GLU A 166 -14.33 -7.72 -5.09
C GLU A 166 -14.88 -9.15 -5.03
N ASN A 167 -14.69 -9.94 -6.08
CA ASN A 167 -15.29 -11.28 -6.19
C ASN A 167 -14.37 -12.39 -5.68
N ARG A 168 -13.20 -12.04 -5.10
CA ARG A 168 -12.16 -13.01 -4.71
C ARG A 168 -12.40 -13.68 -3.34
N GLY A 169 -13.53 -13.44 -2.68
CA GLY A 169 -13.90 -14.06 -1.42
C GLY A 169 -13.62 -13.22 -0.17
N GLU A 170 -13.92 -13.77 1.00
CA GLU A 170 -14.01 -13.05 2.28
C GLU A 170 -12.65 -12.54 2.83
N ALA A 171 -11.54 -13.06 2.32
CA ALA A 171 -10.19 -12.59 2.69
C ALA A 171 -9.84 -11.21 2.11
N PHE A 172 -10.67 -10.68 1.18
CA PHE A 172 -10.44 -9.42 0.50
C PHE A 172 -11.35 -8.30 1.02
N PRO A 173 -11.05 -7.02 0.72
CA PRO A 173 -11.97 -5.94 0.97
C PRO A 173 -13.26 -6.17 0.16
N LEU A 174 -14.40 -5.69 0.67
CA LEU A 174 -15.66 -5.80 -0.04
C LEU A 174 -15.63 -5.08 -1.39
N PHE A 175 -14.95 -3.93 -1.45
CA PHE A 175 -14.74 -3.17 -2.68
C PHE A 175 -13.33 -3.36 -3.24
N LYS A 176 -13.21 -3.38 -4.57
CA LYS A 176 -11.91 -3.28 -5.24
C LYS A 176 -11.19 -2.00 -4.78
N ARG A 177 -9.89 -2.09 -4.62
CA ARG A 177 -9.07 -0.97 -4.12
C ARG A 177 -9.21 0.23 -5.04
N TYR A 178 -9.73 1.35 -4.54
CA TYR A 178 -10.06 2.55 -5.30
C TYR A 178 -8.90 3.07 -6.15
N TYR A 179 -7.70 3.09 -5.60
CA TYR A 179 -6.51 3.61 -6.29
C TYR A 179 -6.08 2.72 -7.47
N ILE A 180 -6.24 1.39 -7.37
CA ILE A 180 -5.96 0.46 -8.47
C ILE A 180 -7.00 0.68 -9.57
N GLN A 181 -8.28 0.79 -9.19
CA GLN A 181 -9.36 1.00 -10.16
C GLN A 181 -9.22 2.36 -10.87
N TYR A 182 -8.84 3.40 -10.14
CA TYR A 182 -8.61 4.72 -10.72
C TYR A 182 -7.41 4.73 -11.70
N GLN A 183 -6.33 4.01 -11.35
CA GLN A 183 -5.20 3.83 -12.25
C GLN A 183 -5.58 3.03 -13.50
N ASN A 184 -6.30 1.92 -13.34
CA ASN A 184 -6.75 1.09 -14.46
C ASN A 184 -7.65 1.88 -15.39
N TRP A 185 -8.59 2.66 -14.86
CA TRP A 185 -9.44 3.55 -15.63
C TRP A 185 -8.64 4.49 -16.52
N ARG A 186 -7.64 5.18 -15.97
CA ARG A 186 -6.77 6.10 -16.71
C ARG A 186 -5.81 5.40 -17.67
N ASN A 187 -5.14 4.35 -17.20
CA ASN A 187 -4.14 3.64 -18.00
C ASN A 187 -4.76 2.95 -19.21
N ASN A 188 -5.96 2.39 -19.07
CA ASN A 188 -6.65 1.77 -20.19
C ASN A 188 -7.01 2.80 -21.27
N ALA A 189 -7.49 3.98 -20.89
CA ALA A 189 -7.72 5.07 -21.82
C ALA A 189 -6.42 5.50 -22.54
N LEU A 190 -5.34 5.75 -21.78
CA LEU A 190 -4.04 6.12 -22.35
C LEU A 190 -3.47 5.06 -23.30
N THR A 191 -3.61 3.78 -22.95
CA THR A 191 -3.16 2.68 -23.82
C THR A 191 -3.90 2.71 -25.15
N LYS A 192 -5.20 2.95 -25.13
CA LYS A 192 -6.02 3.05 -26.34
C LYS A 192 -5.70 4.28 -27.18
N ILE A 193 -5.44 5.42 -26.57
CA ILE A 193 -4.94 6.60 -27.26
C ILE A 193 -3.60 6.31 -27.93
N LYS A 194 -2.66 5.63 -27.24
CA LYS A 194 -1.37 5.23 -27.81
C LYS A 194 -1.49 4.29 -29.00
N GLU A 195 -2.42 3.33 -28.96
CA GLU A 195 -2.71 2.44 -30.08
C GLU A 195 -3.11 3.25 -31.34
N ILE A 196 -4.03 4.20 -31.20
CA ILE A 196 -4.48 5.07 -32.30
C ILE A 196 -3.32 5.91 -32.86
N ILE A 197 -2.58 6.58 -32.00
CA ILE A 197 -1.46 7.46 -32.39
C ILE A 197 -0.34 6.67 -33.09
N LYS A 198 -0.06 5.43 -32.65
CA LYS A 198 0.94 4.56 -33.25
C LYS A 198 0.59 4.20 -34.70
N ASP A 199 -0.70 4.05 -34.98
CA ASP A 199 -1.22 3.78 -36.34
C ASP A 199 -1.29 5.03 -37.19
N ASP A 200 -0.80 6.17 -36.67
CA ASP A 200 -0.79 7.51 -37.34
C ASP A 200 -2.21 8.06 -37.60
N GLU A 201 -3.13 7.72 -36.72
CA GLU A 201 -4.54 8.11 -36.77
C GLU A 201 -4.85 9.18 -35.71
N ILE A 202 -6.06 9.77 -35.77
CA ILE A 202 -6.49 10.85 -34.88
C ILE A 202 -7.28 10.25 -33.71
N ALA A 203 -6.85 10.55 -32.46
CA ALA A 203 -7.61 10.24 -31.27
C ALA A 203 -8.31 11.47 -30.71
N ILE A 204 -9.63 11.40 -30.58
CA ILE A 204 -10.45 12.46 -29.96
C ILE A 204 -10.92 11.95 -28.60
N VAL A 205 -10.53 12.65 -27.54
CA VAL A 205 -10.77 12.25 -26.15
C VAL A 205 -11.74 13.24 -25.50
N ALA A 206 -12.88 12.74 -25.03
CA ALA A 206 -13.84 13.53 -24.26
C ALA A 206 -13.83 13.09 -22.80
N ASN A 207 -13.52 14.02 -21.90
CA ASN A 207 -13.66 13.85 -20.46
C ASN A 207 -14.96 14.54 -20.01
N LEU A 208 -15.91 13.77 -19.50
CA LEU A 208 -17.23 14.24 -19.11
C LEU A 208 -17.46 14.04 -17.61
N ASP A 209 -18.12 15.01 -16.94
CA ASP A 209 -18.45 14.98 -15.49
C ASP A 209 -19.96 15.19 -15.30
N LEU A 210 -20.60 14.38 -14.46
CA LEU A 210 -21.99 14.55 -14.07
C LEU A 210 -22.08 15.50 -12.87
N LYS A 211 -22.59 16.72 -13.09
CA LYS A 211 -22.65 17.75 -12.06
C LYS A 211 -23.56 17.35 -10.90
N ARG A 212 -23.01 17.29 -9.67
CA ARG A 212 -23.77 17.01 -8.44
C ARG A 212 -24.58 15.71 -8.52
N PHE A 213 -24.10 14.69 -9.16
CA PHE A 213 -24.84 13.46 -9.45
C PHE A 213 -25.59 12.89 -8.23
N TYR A 214 -24.95 12.72 -7.08
CA TYR A 214 -25.58 12.20 -5.87
C TYR A 214 -26.74 13.04 -5.32
N TYR A 215 -26.87 14.30 -5.74
CA TYR A 215 -27.96 15.20 -5.37
C TYR A 215 -29.12 15.17 -6.38
N ASN A 216 -28.94 14.46 -7.51
CA ASN A 216 -29.88 14.43 -8.62
C ASN A 216 -30.33 13.02 -8.99
N VAL A 217 -30.17 12.04 -8.08
CA VAL A 217 -30.66 10.67 -8.29
C VAL A 217 -32.12 10.57 -7.85
N SER A 218 -33.04 10.56 -8.78
CA SER A 218 -34.48 10.42 -8.49
C SER A 218 -34.79 9.06 -7.84
N HIS A 219 -35.39 9.06 -6.66
CA HIS A 219 -35.77 7.85 -5.93
C HIS A 219 -36.84 7.05 -6.69
N ASN A 220 -37.80 7.74 -7.36
CA ASN A 220 -38.83 7.09 -8.17
C ASN A 220 -38.19 6.38 -9.36
N LYS A 221 -37.28 7.06 -10.07
CA LYS A 221 -36.57 6.47 -11.21
C LYS A 221 -35.67 5.30 -10.80
N LEU A 222 -35.03 5.41 -9.66
CA LEU A 222 -34.25 4.32 -9.09
C LEU A 222 -35.13 3.10 -8.80
N LYS A 223 -36.33 3.33 -8.22
CA LYS A 223 -37.29 2.27 -7.96
C LYS A 223 -37.77 1.59 -9.24
N GLU A 224 -38.15 2.37 -10.28
CA GLU A 224 -38.51 1.85 -11.60
C GLU A 224 -37.40 0.95 -12.21
N LYS A 225 -36.14 1.37 -12.09
CA LYS A 225 -34.99 0.57 -12.58
C LYS A 225 -34.81 -0.73 -11.80
N LEU A 226 -35.04 -0.73 -10.49
CA LEU A 226 -34.98 -1.94 -9.66
C LEU A 226 -36.16 -2.89 -9.99
N GLU A 227 -37.38 -2.36 -10.23
CA GLU A 227 -38.53 -3.13 -10.66
C GLU A 227 -38.27 -3.81 -12.02
N LYS A 228 -37.70 -3.05 -12.97
CA LYS A 228 -37.30 -3.58 -14.26
C LYS A 228 -36.24 -4.69 -14.13
N PHE A 229 -35.27 -4.50 -13.27
CA PHE A 229 -34.24 -5.53 -12.99
C PHE A 229 -34.87 -6.83 -12.47
N ASP A 230 -35.80 -6.74 -11.52
CA ASP A 230 -36.50 -7.92 -10.95
C ASP A 230 -37.33 -8.67 -11.99
N ILE A 231 -37.97 -7.92 -12.91
CA ILE A 231 -38.75 -8.52 -14.03
C ILE A 231 -37.82 -9.24 -15.03
N GLU A 232 -36.70 -8.63 -15.40
CA GLU A 232 -35.75 -9.18 -16.37
C GLU A 232 -35.01 -10.41 -15.85
N ASN A 233 -34.73 -10.45 -14.55
CA ASN A 233 -33.90 -11.52 -13.98
C ASN A 233 -34.69 -12.66 -13.33
N SER A 234 -36.03 -12.64 -13.33
CA SER A 234 -36.97 -13.68 -12.82
C SER A 234 -36.36 -14.69 -11.82
N SER A 235 -35.32 -14.26 -11.07
CA SER A 235 -34.52 -15.05 -10.19
C SER A 235 -35.25 -15.31 -8.86
N GLU A 236 -34.89 -16.39 -8.19
CA GLU A 236 -35.49 -16.88 -6.93
C GLU A 236 -35.53 -15.84 -5.77
N SER A 237 -34.98 -14.63 -5.96
CA SER A 237 -34.97 -13.54 -4.96
C SER A 237 -35.17 -12.19 -5.63
N SER A 238 -36.33 -11.56 -5.38
CA SER A 238 -36.58 -10.16 -5.77
C SER A 238 -35.69 -9.22 -4.96
N VAL A 239 -34.98 -8.32 -5.64
CA VAL A 239 -34.16 -7.27 -5.00
C VAL A 239 -35.05 -6.27 -4.29
N LEU A 240 -36.14 -5.85 -4.94
CA LEU A 240 -37.02 -4.80 -4.44
C LEU A 240 -37.85 -5.26 -3.23
N ASN A 241 -38.33 -6.49 -3.24
CA ASN A 241 -39.21 -7.03 -2.20
C ASN A 241 -38.47 -7.57 -0.96
N SER A 242 -37.18 -7.24 -0.78
CA SER A 242 -36.46 -7.62 0.42
C SER A 242 -36.55 -6.55 1.51
N ASN A 243 -36.79 -6.96 2.75
CA ASN A 243 -36.78 -6.07 3.91
C ASN A 243 -35.52 -5.20 4.00
N LEU A 244 -34.37 -5.73 3.56
CA LEU A 244 -33.12 -4.96 3.56
C LEU A 244 -33.13 -3.83 2.53
N THR A 245 -33.68 -4.04 1.33
CA THR A 245 -33.81 -2.98 0.31
C THR A 245 -34.78 -1.91 0.74
N GLU A 246 -35.92 -2.28 1.33
CA GLU A 246 -36.87 -1.33 1.88
C GLU A 246 -36.21 -0.43 2.95
N ILE A 247 -35.40 -1.01 3.85
CA ILE A 247 -34.65 -0.24 4.84
C ILE A 247 -33.67 0.74 4.16
N ILE A 248 -32.94 0.32 3.13
CA ILE A 248 -31.99 1.20 2.41
C ILE A 248 -32.74 2.36 1.72
N LEU A 249 -33.85 2.09 1.09
CA LEU A 249 -34.68 3.12 0.44
C LEU A 249 -35.27 4.09 1.47
N GLU A 250 -35.66 3.62 2.63
CA GLU A 250 -36.17 4.48 3.75
C GLU A 250 -35.01 5.36 4.31
N ILE A 251 -33.80 4.84 4.44
CA ILE A 251 -32.62 5.65 4.81
C ILE A 251 -32.37 6.76 3.79
N ASN A 252 -32.41 6.43 2.49
CA ASN A 252 -32.25 7.41 1.41
C ASN A 252 -33.32 8.50 1.49
N LYS A 253 -34.58 8.13 1.66
CA LYS A 253 -35.72 9.06 1.78
C LYS A 253 -35.52 10.02 2.96
N ARG A 254 -35.29 9.50 4.16
CA ARG A 254 -35.13 10.34 5.37
C ARG A 254 -33.94 11.26 5.31
N TYR A 255 -32.85 10.79 4.69
CA TYR A 255 -31.68 11.64 4.46
C TYR A 255 -32.00 12.75 3.45
N SER A 256 -32.63 12.41 2.31
CA SER A 256 -33.04 13.37 1.28
C SER A 256 -33.92 14.47 1.84
N GLU A 257 -34.96 14.11 2.59
CA GLU A 257 -35.85 15.07 3.24
C GLU A 257 -35.11 16.10 4.12
N LYS A 258 -34.10 15.63 4.87
CA LYS A 258 -33.32 16.52 5.76
C LYS A 258 -32.35 17.42 4.99
N VAL A 259 -31.71 16.91 3.93
CA VAL A 259 -30.81 17.71 3.11
C VAL A 259 -31.60 18.71 2.24
N ASN A 260 -32.71 18.30 1.65
CA ASN A 260 -33.58 19.19 0.85
C ASN A 260 -34.14 20.35 1.70
N LYS A 261 -34.53 20.07 2.94
CA LYS A 261 -34.93 21.13 3.89
C LYS A 261 -33.82 22.15 4.16
N GLU A 262 -32.58 21.70 4.18
CA GLU A 262 -31.41 22.59 4.35
C GLU A 262 -31.08 23.38 3.08
N LEU A 263 -31.17 22.73 1.92
CA LEU A 263 -30.93 23.34 0.61
C LEU A 263 -32.09 24.25 0.15
N LYS A 264 -33.24 24.18 0.79
CA LYS A 264 -34.51 24.83 0.36
C LYS A 264 -34.91 24.41 -1.07
N SER A 265 -34.67 23.14 -1.40
CA SER A 265 -35.03 22.57 -2.71
C SER A 265 -36.53 22.24 -2.71
N GLU A 266 -37.20 22.52 -3.82
CA GLU A 266 -38.62 22.20 -4.03
C GLU A 266 -38.82 20.74 -4.51
N GLU A 267 -37.73 20.07 -4.96
CA GLU A 267 -37.76 18.67 -5.43
C GLU A 267 -37.50 17.69 -4.27
N PRO A 268 -38.55 17.04 -3.73
CA PRO A 268 -38.34 16.00 -2.72
C PRO A 268 -37.81 14.70 -3.37
N ASN A 269 -37.03 13.92 -2.60
CA ASN A 269 -36.61 12.56 -2.95
C ASN A 269 -35.66 12.41 -4.17
N THR A 270 -34.70 13.33 -4.30
CA THR A 270 -33.68 13.28 -5.37
C THR A 270 -32.25 13.06 -4.86
N ILE A 271 -32.03 12.93 -3.55
CA ILE A 271 -30.68 12.88 -2.97
C ILE A 271 -30.44 11.51 -2.35
N ILE A 272 -29.36 10.85 -2.77
CA ILE A 272 -28.86 9.64 -2.11
C ILE A 272 -27.72 9.99 -1.14
N PRO A 273 -27.55 9.24 -0.02
CA PRO A 273 -26.57 9.56 1.02
C PRO A 273 -25.12 9.46 0.55
N ILE A 274 -24.39 10.58 0.62
CA ILE A 274 -22.94 10.56 0.51
C ILE A 274 -22.38 10.04 1.85
N GLY A 275 -21.53 9.00 1.77
CA GLY A 275 -20.94 8.38 2.96
C GLY A 275 -21.65 7.13 3.45
N LEU A 276 -22.72 6.69 2.76
CA LEU A 276 -23.33 5.38 2.95
C LEU A 276 -22.92 4.47 1.78
N TYR A 277 -22.33 3.33 2.07
CA TYR A 277 -21.71 2.50 1.01
C TYR A 277 -22.71 1.87 0.03
N SER A 278 -23.92 1.54 0.45
CA SER A 278 -25.00 1.09 -0.45
C SER A 278 -25.34 2.11 -1.53
N SER A 279 -25.22 3.41 -1.22
CA SER A 279 -25.46 4.47 -2.20
C SER A 279 -24.52 4.41 -3.40
N ASN A 280 -23.28 3.91 -3.21
CA ASN A 280 -22.31 3.79 -4.30
C ASN A 280 -22.72 2.70 -5.31
N ILE A 281 -23.26 1.59 -4.84
CA ILE A 281 -23.79 0.51 -5.70
C ILE A 281 -25.03 0.99 -6.44
N LEU A 282 -25.97 1.63 -5.70
CA LEU A 282 -27.18 2.18 -6.30
C LEU A 282 -26.88 3.26 -7.36
N ALA A 283 -25.91 4.12 -7.08
CA ALA A 283 -25.44 5.16 -8.00
C ALA A 283 -24.84 4.56 -9.29
N ASN A 284 -24.02 3.55 -9.17
CA ASN A 284 -23.45 2.85 -10.32
C ASN A 284 -24.52 2.14 -11.15
N PHE A 285 -25.46 1.46 -10.48
CA PHE A 285 -26.58 0.78 -11.13
C PHE A 285 -27.52 1.78 -11.83
N TYR A 286 -27.75 2.93 -11.24
CA TYR A 286 -28.58 4.01 -11.83
C TYR A 286 -28.06 4.47 -13.18
N LEU A 287 -26.74 4.49 -13.39
CA LEU A 287 -26.07 4.89 -14.63
C LEU A 287 -25.90 3.77 -15.66
N LYS A 288 -26.39 2.56 -15.41
CA LYS A 288 -26.29 1.41 -16.35
C LYS A 288 -26.80 1.78 -17.75
N ASP A 289 -27.99 2.38 -17.83
CA ASP A 289 -28.59 2.73 -19.13
C ASP A 289 -27.80 3.80 -19.89
N LEU A 290 -27.13 4.72 -19.15
CA LEU A 290 -26.20 5.69 -19.76
C LEU A 290 -24.96 4.98 -20.34
N ASP A 291 -24.37 4.06 -19.59
CA ASP A 291 -23.24 3.26 -20.08
C ASP A 291 -23.62 2.52 -21.38
N GLU A 292 -24.80 1.90 -21.43
CA GLU A 292 -25.31 1.19 -22.59
C GLU A 292 -25.57 2.13 -23.78
N ALA A 293 -26.07 3.33 -23.51
CA ALA A 293 -26.30 4.34 -24.52
C ALA A 293 -24.99 4.83 -25.19
N ILE A 294 -23.96 5.10 -24.37
CA ILE A 294 -22.64 5.52 -24.85
C ILE A 294 -21.99 4.38 -25.66
N LEU A 295 -22.10 3.14 -25.22
CA LEU A 295 -21.54 1.99 -25.94
C LEU A 295 -22.17 1.76 -27.33
N LYS A 296 -23.44 2.15 -27.55
CA LYS A 296 -24.07 2.13 -28.87
C LYS A 296 -23.42 3.06 -29.89
N LEU A 297 -22.69 4.09 -29.42
CA LEU A 297 -21.88 4.96 -30.28
C LEU A 297 -20.61 4.30 -30.80
N THR A 298 -20.32 3.06 -30.36
CA THR A 298 -19.14 2.30 -30.76
C THR A 298 -17.82 3.08 -30.56
N PRO A 299 -17.60 3.71 -29.38
CA PRO A 299 -16.34 4.40 -29.12
C PRO A 299 -15.17 3.41 -29.14
N TYR A 300 -13.98 3.86 -29.54
CA TYR A 300 -12.78 3.03 -29.49
C TYR A 300 -12.41 2.63 -28.05
N HIS A 301 -12.72 3.52 -27.09
CA HIS A 301 -12.66 3.23 -25.66
C HIS A 301 -13.72 4.02 -24.88
N TYR A 302 -14.31 3.37 -23.89
CA TYR A 302 -15.16 3.99 -22.89
C TYR A 302 -14.75 3.53 -21.49
N GLY A 303 -14.68 4.47 -20.55
CA GLY A 303 -14.42 4.17 -19.16
C GLY A 303 -15.12 5.17 -18.23
N ARG A 304 -15.76 4.68 -17.15
CA ARG A 304 -16.44 5.50 -16.15
C ARG A 304 -15.88 5.23 -14.75
N TYR A 305 -15.60 6.29 -14.02
CA TYR A 305 -15.25 6.23 -12.60
C TYR A 305 -16.27 7.04 -11.80
N VAL A 306 -17.32 6.38 -11.30
CA VAL A 306 -18.50 6.98 -10.64
C VAL A 306 -19.24 7.93 -11.59
N ASP A 307 -19.01 9.23 -11.47
CA ASP A 307 -19.59 10.32 -12.26
C ASP A 307 -18.63 10.89 -13.32
N ASP A 308 -17.34 10.57 -13.25
CA ASP A 308 -16.33 10.96 -14.25
C ASP A 308 -16.28 9.92 -15.39
N MET A 309 -16.35 10.37 -16.65
CA MET A 309 -16.31 9.51 -17.84
C MET A 309 -15.19 9.91 -18.80
N VAL A 310 -14.58 8.94 -19.45
CA VAL A 310 -13.62 9.11 -20.54
C VAL A 310 -14.12 8.35 -21.75
N ILE A 311 -14.26 9.04 -22.88
CA ILE A 311 -14.68 8.47 -24.17
C ILE A 311 -13.58 8.78 -25.18
N VAL A 312 -13.11 7.75 -25.90
CA VAL A 312 -12.10 7.93 -26.95
C VAL A 312 -12.71 7.50 -28.28
N PHE A 313 -12.70 8.40 -29.24
CA PHE A 313 -13.07 8.12 -30.62
C PHE A 313 -11.82 8.06 -31.49
N LYS A 314 -11.88 7.25 -32.54
CA LYS A 314 -10.83 7.08 -33.54
C LYS A 314 -11.32 7.63 -34.89
N GLU A 315 -10.54 8.52 -35.49
CA GLU A 315 -10.78 9.05 -36.80
C GLU A 315 -9.58 8.85 -37.73
N TYR A 316 -9.87 8.68 -39.02
CA TYR A 316 -8.82 8.47 -40.03
C TYR A 316 -8.32 9.79 -40.57
N ASP A 317 -7.01 9.95 -40.68
CA ASP A 317 -6.39 11.10 -41.35
C ASP A 317 -6.53 10.92 -42.88
N ASN A 318 -7.61 11.43 -43.41
CA ASN A 318 -7.78 11.52 -44.87
C ASN A 318 -6.88 12.62 -45.42
N LYS A 319 -5.65 12.27 -45.83
CA LYS A 319 -4.61 13.16 -46.40
C LYS A 319 -5.05 14.04 -47.56
N ASN A 320 -6.31 13.95 -48.03
CA ASN A 320 -6.84 14.70 -49.18
C ASN A 320 -7.88 15.77 -48.84
N ASN A 321 -8.23 15.98 -47.58
CA ASN A 321 -9.16 17.05 -47.20
C ASN A 321 -8.47 18.07 -46.28
N SER A 322 -8.18 19.22 -46.85
CA SER A 322 -7.67 20.45 -46.22
C SER A 322 -8.64 21.11 -45.23
N LYS A 323 -9.53 20.34 -44.59
CA LYS A 323 -10.52 20.80 -43.60
C LYS A 323 -10.31 20.37 -42.15
N ILE A 324 -9.20 19.67 -41.84
CA ILE A 324 -8.98 19.17 -40.52
C ILE A 324 -8.45 20.24 -39.54
N ASP A 325 -7.89 21.34 -40.06
CA ASP A 325 -7.44 22.48 -39.23
C ASP A 325 -8.62 23.36 -38.71
N GLU A 326 -9.88 23.04 -39.04
CA GLU A 326 -11.08 23.81 -38.67
C GLU A 326 -12.14 22.94 -37.94
N ILE A 327 -11.84 21.75 -37.41
CA ILE A 327 -12.80 21.03 -36.56
C ILE A 327 -12.86 21.75 -35.23
N ASP A 328 -13.95 22.45 -34.98
CA ASP A 328 -14.29 22.91 -33.64
C ASP A 328 -14.45 21.67 -32.75
N GLU A 329 -13.55 21.53 -31.81
CA GLU A 329 -13.42 20.35 -30.93
C GLU A 329 -14.72 20.09 -30.17
N GLU A 330 -15.40 21.16 -29.74
CA GLU A 330 -16.67 21.09 -29.03
C GLU A 330 -17.79 20.63 -30.01
N ASP A 331 -17.83 21.13 -31.23
CA ASP A 331 -18.87 20.86 -32.24
C ASP A 331 -18.82 19.37 -32.73
N TYR A 332 -17.62 18.76 -32.81
CA TYR A 332 -17.49 17.35 -33.20
C TYR A 332 -18.07 16.40 -32.13
N ILE A 333 -17.73 16.61 -30.86
CA ILE A 333 -18.24 15.79 -29.77
C ILE A 333 -19.71 16.05 -29.51
N GLU A 334 -20.14 17.32 -29.61
CA GLU A 334 -21.56 17.67 -29.61
C GLU A 334 -22.34 16.86 -30.64
N LYS A 335 -21.92 16.86 -31.91
CA LYS A 335 -22.59 16.09 -32.97
C LYS A 335 -22.61 14.58 -32.74
N LYS A 336 -21.53 13.98 -32.21
CA LYS A 336 -21.47 12.55 -31.90
C LYS A 336 -22.36 12.18 -30.67
N LEU A 337 -22.41 13.03 -29.68
CA LEU A 337 -23.23 12.82 -28.49
C LEU A 337 -24.67 13.34 -28.63
N GLU A 338 -24.92 14.26 -29.60
CA GLU A 338 -26.25 14.81 -29.89
C GLU A 338 -27.31 13.75 -30.12
N SER A 339 -26.97 12.67 -30.82
CA SER A 339 -27.91 11.57 -31.05
C SER A 339 -28.41 10.87 -29.79
N ILE A 340 -27.72 11.07 -28.66
CA ILE A 340 -28.03 10.42 -27.37
C ILE A 340 -28.35 11.45 -26.28
N LEU A 341 -27.75 12.64 -26.33
CA LEU A 341 -27.71 13.57 -25.19
C LEU A 341 -28.38 14.92 -25.45
N LYS A 342 -28.92 15.19 -26.62
CA LYS A 342 -29.60 16.45 -27.00
C LYS A 342 -31.12 16.41 -26.80
N GLU A 343 -31.74 15.24 -26.87
CA GLU A 343 -33.17 15.13 -26.63
C GLU A 343 -33.44 15.18 -25.12
N GLU A 344 -34.07 16.24 -24.65
CA GLU A 344 -34.45 16.44 -23.26
C GLU A 344 -35.24 15.25 -22.73
N ASP A 345 -36.14 14.69 -23.52
CA ASP A 345 -36.91 13.49 -23.22
C ASP A 345 -36.02 12.24 -23.00
N TYR A 346 -34.88 12.17 -23.70
CA TYR A 346 -33.96 11.02 -23.54
C TYR A 346 -33.12 11.17 -22.28
N LEU A 347 -32.65 12.38 -21.91
CA LEU A 347 -31.98 12.65 -20.66
C LEU A 347 -32.90 12.37 -19.45
N ILE A 348 -34.19 12.74 -19.56
CA ILE A 348 -35.22 12.39 -18.58
C ILE A 348 -35.39 10.88 -18.47
N LYS A 349 -35.41 10.19 -19.61
CA LYS A 349 -35.48 8.71 -19.63
C LYS A 349 -34.28 8.07 -18.95
N LEU A 350 -33.09 8.62 -19.12
CA LEU A 350 -31.89 8.17 -18.44
C LEU A 350 -31.83 8.62 -16.97
N GLY A 351 -32.58 9.67 -16.58
CA GLY A 351 -32.61 10.24 -15.25
C GLY A 351 -31.38 11.09 -14.91
N ILE A 352 -30.79 11.75 -15.90
CA ILE A 352 -29.59 12.59 -15.76
C ILE A 352 -29.81 14.04 -16.24
N GLU A 353 -31.03 14.44 -16.52
CA GLU A 353 -31.40 15.78 -17.02
C GLU A 353 -30.86 16.92 -16.17
N ASN A 354 -30.85 16.74 -14.84
CA ASN A 354 -30.34 17.72 -13.88
C ASN A 354 -28.82 17.64 -13.63
N SER A 355 -28.14 16.60 -14.12
CA SER A 355 -26.71 16.34 -13.87
C SER A 355 -25.84 16.54 -15.09
N PHE A 356 -26.36 16.37 -16.28
CA PHE A 356 -25.63 16.41 -17.53
C PHE A 356 -25.82 17.74 -18.27
N SER A 357 -24.72 18.33 -18.76
CA SER A 357 -24.72 19.47 -19.66
C SER A 357 -23.44 19.50 -20.47
N LEU A 358 -23.52 19.49 -21.79
CA LEU A 358 -22.37 19.60 -22.68
C LEU A 358 -21.64 20.96 -22.54
N LYS A 359 -22.35 22.03 -22.15
CA LYS A 359 -21.78 23.37 -21.95
C LYS A 359 -21.12 23.60 -20.60
N ASN A 360 -20.77 22.54 -19.87
CA ASN A 360 -20.16 22.65 -18.56
C ASN A 360 -18.64 22.92 -18.70
N LYS A 361 -18.12 23.99 -18.06
CA LYS A 361 -16.68 24.36 -18.04
C LYS A 361 -15.73 23.26 -17.56
N LYS A 362 -16.23 22.14 -17.04
CA LYS A 362 -15.43 20.98 -16.60
C LYS A 362 -15.23 19.92 -17.67
N GLN A 363 -15.91 20.03 -18.79
CA GLN A 363 -15.72 19.11 -19.89
C GLN A 363 -14.47 19.51 -20.65
N GLN A 364 -13.58 18.56 -20.86
CA GLN A 364 -12.35 18.75 -21.61
C GLN A 364 -12.37 17.82 -22.79
N ILE A 365 -12.06 18.38 -23.93
CA ILE A 365 -11.89 17.64 -25.17
C ILE A 365 -10.46 17.85 -25.62
N ASP A 366 -9.76 16.75 -25.84
CA ASP A 366 -8.38 16.74 -26.29
C ASP A 366 -8.29 15.98 -27.62
N ILE A 367 -7.61 16.55 -28.61
CA ILE A 367 -7.33 15.89 -29.90
C ILE A 367 -5.84 15.60 -29.98
N PHE A 368 -5.52 14.37 -30.38
CA PHE A 368 -4.15 13.90 -30.58
C PHE A 368 -3.95 13.49 -32.04
N TYR A 369 -3.07 14.22 -32.76
CA TYR A 369 -2.77 14.01 -34.16
C TYR A 369 -1.50 13.17 -34.33
N GLY A 370 -1.64 11.85 -34.58
CA GLY A 370 -0.57 10.96 -35.00
C GLY A 370 0.72 11.05 -34.16
N LYS A 371 1.83 10.61 -34.73
CA LYS A 371 3.15 10.51 -34.05
C LYS A 371 3.75 11.85 -33.60
N LYS A 372 3.31 12.98 -34.14
CA LYS A 372 3.86 14.29 -33.76
C LYS A 372 3.59 14.70 -32.32
N GLN A 373 2.55 14.13 -31.69
CA GLN A 373 2.17 14.44 -30.29
C GLN A 373 2.49 13.34 -29.28
N GLU A 374 3.24 12.32 -29.68
CA GLU A 374 3.69 11.25 -28.77
C GLU A 374 4.41 11.79 -27.52
N ARG A 375 5.18 12.88 -27.65
CA ARG A 375 5.83 13.55 -26.51
C ARG A 375 4.83 14.08 -25.49
N LYS A 376 3.76 14.75 -25.91
CA LYS A 376 2.72 15.28 -25.01
C LYS A 376 2.04 14.15 -24.25
N LEU A 377 1.82 13.02 -24.91
CA LEU A 377 1.25 11.83 -24.31
C LEU A 377 2.20 11.18 -23.29
N ILE A 378 3.51 11.10 -23.61
CA ILE A 378 4.55 10.59 -22.70
C ILE A 378 4.69 11.49 -21.46
N GLU A 379 4.63 12.80 -21.62
CA GLU A 379 4.64 13.77 -20.52
C GLU A 379 3.40 13.63 -19.64
N MET A 380 2.23 13.43 -20.22
CA MET A 380 0.98 13.17 -19.53
C MET A 380 1.04 11.84 -18.76
N GLU A 381 1.56 10.77 -19.39
CA GLU A 381 1.77 9.47 -18.72
C GLU A 381 2.75 9.58 -17.55
N LYS A 382 3.87 10.28 -17.75
CA LYS A 382 4.86 10.54 -16.71
C LYS A 382 4.25 11.31 -15.55
N SER A 383 3.48 12.36 -15.82
CA SER A 383 2.72 13.11 -14.82
C SER A 383 1.73 12.23 -14.05
N PHE A 384 1.06 11.29 -14.71
CA PHE A 384 0.15 10.35 -14.05
C PHE A 384 0.87 9.32 -13.19
N LEU A 385 2.03 8.82 -13.64
CA LEU A 385 2.87 7.92 -12.86
C LEU A 385 3.47 8.61 -11.63
N GLU A 386 3.90 9.85 -11.77
CA GLU A 386 4.41 10.67 -10.68
C GLU A 386 3.31 11.02 -9.66
N ARG A 387 2.09 11.24 -10.12
CA ARG A 387 0.91 11.53 -9.29
C ARG A 387 0.25 10.28 -8.70
N ALA A 388 0.59 9.09 -9.17
CA ALA A 388 0.05 7.88 -8.57
C ALA A 388 0.40 7.85 -7.09
N SER A 389 -0.59 8.09 -6.25
CA SER A 389 -0.47 8.13 -4.76
C SER A 389 -0.03 6.81 -4.18
N THR A 390 -0.06 5.78 -4.98
CA THR A 390 0.43 4.48 -4.68
C THR A 390 1.93 4.45 -4.88
N PHE A 391 2.66 4.86 -3.91
CA PHE A 391 3.94 4.31 -3.51
C PHE A 391 4.74 3.52 -4.59
N ALA A 392 4.54 3.86 -5.87
CA ALA A 392 5.32 3.29 -6.95
C ALA A 392 6.80 3.64 -6.76
N PHE A 393 7.04 4.90 -6.35
CA PHE A 393 8.36 5.38 -6.00
C PHE A 393 8.35 5.86 -4.55
N LEU A 394 9.45 5.62 -3.85
CA LEU A 394 9.69 6.20 -2.54
C LEU A 394 10.07 7.69 -2.73
N PRO A 395 9.69 8.59 -1.81
CA PRO A 395 10.06 9.99 -1.92
C PRO A 395 11.55 10.20 -1.69
N ASN A 396 12.18 10.99 -2.55
CA ASN A 396 13.48 11.59 -2.30
C ASN A 396 13.32 13.10 -2.08
N GLU A 397 14.38 13.80 -1.67
CA GLU A 397 14.34 15.22 -1.36
C GLU A 397 13.97 16.06 -2.59
N GLU A 398 14.58 15.79 -3.74
CA GLU A 398 14.31 16.50 -4.99
C GLU A 398 12.84 16.39 -5.44
N ASP A 399 12.24 15.20 -5.30
CA ASP A 399 10.81 14.99 -5.60
C ASP A 399 9.90 15.75 -4.64
N ILE A 400 10.30 15.87 -3.38
CA ILE A 400 9.55 16.62 -2.37
C ILE A 400 9.63 18.12 -2.66
N GLU A 401 10.80 18.65 -2.98
CA GLU A 401 10.99 20.05 -3.34
C GLU A 401 10.25 20.46 -4.63
N LYS A 402 10.29 19.60 -5.66
CA LYS A 402 9.51 19.82 -6.90
C LYS A 402 8.02 19.89 -6.63
N LEU A 403 7.52 19.02 -5.77
CA LEU A 403 6.11 19.05 -5.35
C LEU A 403 5.78 20.30 -4.57
N TYR A 404 6.66 20.75 -3.67
CA TYR A 404 6.43 21.98 -2.90
C TYR A 404 6.36 23.20 -3.82
N LYS A 405 7.30 23.35 -4.77
CA LYS A 405 7.26 24.42 -5.78
C LYS A 405 5.96 24.42 -6.56
N LYS A 406 5.49 23.25 -6.99
CA LYS A 406 4.23 23.09 -7.72
C LYS A 406 3.01 23.46 -6.87
N ILE A 407 2.99 23.08 -5.58
CA ILE A 407 1.90 23.43 -4.66
C ILE A 407 1.87 24.94 -4.40
N SER A 408 3.03 25.58 -4.35
CA SER A 408 3.18 27.02 -4.07
C SER A 408 2.86 27.89 -5.28
N ASP A 409 2.81 27.36 -6.51
CA ASP A 409 2.48 28.10 -7.72
C ASP A 409 0.98 28.44 -7.77
N GLU A 410 0.62 29.72 -7.97
CA GLU A 410 -0.77 30.19 -7.91
C GLU A 410 -1.62 29.82 -9.14
N ASN A 411 -1.00 29.37 -10.23
CA ASN A 411 -1.68 29.22 -11.53
C ASN A 411 -2.36 27.86 -11.79
N ASP A 412 -2.22 26.87 -10.91
CA ASP A 412 -2.73 25.50 -11.14
C ASP A 412 -4.19 25.29 -10.69
N ASP A 413 -4.88 24.32 -11.31
CA ASP A 413 -6.24 23.89 -10.94
C ASP A 413 -6.31 23.42 -9.47
N ILE A 414 -7.31 23.90 -8.74
CA ILE A 414 -7.55 23.59 -7.31
C ILE A 414 -7.68 22.07 -7.05
N LYS A 415 -8.24 21.33 -8.03
CA LYS A 415 -8.43 19.85 -7.89
C LYS A 415 -7.08 19.14 -7.95
N GLU A 416 -6.17 19.56 -8.81
CA GLU A 416 -4.81 19.03 -8.92
C GLU A 416 -3.98 19.37 -7.69
N LYS A 417 -4.02 20.62 -7.22
CA LYS A 417 -3.31 21.04 -6.00
C LYS A 417 -3.73 20.28 -4.76
N LYS A 418 -5.03 19.97 -4.59
CA LYS A 418 -5.49 19.12 -3.46
C LYS A 418 -4.81 17.76 -3.45
N TYR A 419 -4.66 17.18 -4.63
CA TYR A 419 -3.98 15.91 -4.76
C TYR A 419 -2.49 16.03 -4.44
N ASP A 420 -1.80 17.01 -5.02
CA ASP A 420 -0.37 17.24 -4.82
C ASP A 420 -0.03 17.53 -3.35
N VAL A 421 -0.84 18.31 -2.63
CA VAL A 421 -0.70 18.51 -1.15
C VAL A 421 -0.84 17.19 -0.39
N SER A 422 -1.80 16.35 -0.76
CA SER A 422 -1.96 15.04 -0.14
C SER A 422 -0.75 14.14 -0.33
N VAL A 423 -0.17 14.15 -1.54
CA VAL A 423 1.02 13.38 -1.90
C VAL A 423 2.24 13.91 -1.17
N TYR A 424 2.41 15.23 -1.15
CA TYR A 424 3.50 15.90 -0.44
C TYR A 424 3.56 15.51 1.04
N LEU A 425 2.44 15.68 1.76
CA LEU A 425 2.34 15.29 3.17
C LEU A 425 2.60 13.80 3.39
N ALA A 426 2.08 12.93 2.52
CA ALA A 426 2.29 11.50 2.63
C ALA A 426 3.75 11.10 2.40
N LYS A 427 4.44 11.77 1.48
CA LYS A 427 5.86 11.54 1.20
C LYS A 427 6.73 11.93 2.38
N ILE A 428 6.52 13.10 2.98
CA ILE A 428 7.25 13.55 4.18
C ILE A 428 7.06 12.56 5.33
N LEU A 429 5.81 12.22 5.65
CA LEU A 429 5.51 11.26 6.72
C LEU A 429 6.23 9.92 6.52
N LYS A 430 6.35 9.47 5.28
CA LYS A 430 6.99 8.19 4.97
C LYS A 430 8.51 8.23 5.10
N ILE A 431 9.15 9.30 4.62
CA ILE A 431 10.62 9.38 4.64
C ILE A 431 11.16 9.56 6.06
N PHE A 432 10.44 10.30 6.92
CA PHE A 432 10.85 10.47 8.32
C PHE A 432 10.50 9.30 9.24
N ASN A 433 9.71 8.32 8.77
CA ASN A 433 9.44 7.13 9.57
C ASN A 433 10.71 6.28 9.79
N GLY A 434 11.06 6.02 11.05
CA GLY A 434 12.25 5.22 11.43
C GLY A 434 13.59 5.96 11.29
N VAL A 435 13.56 7.27 11.13
CA VAL A 435 14.74 8.16 11.16
C VAL A 435 14.97 8.66 12.60
N ASP A 436 16.21 8.83 12.99
CA ASP A 436 16.52 9.35 14.32
C ASP A 436 16.16 10.85 14.41
N LYS A 437 15.35 11.17 15.41
CA LYS A 437 14.86 12.53 15.66
C LYS A 437 16.00 13.54 15.91
N LYS A 438 17.03 13.14 16.66
CA LYS A 438 18.12 14.05 17.03
C LYS A 438 18.96 14.49 15.83
N THR A 439 19.20 13.58 14.89
CA THR A 439 20.01 13.85 13.69
C THR A 439 19.23 14.52 12.58
N SER A 440 17.90 14.45 12.59
CA SER A 440 17.05 14.90 11.48
C SER A 440 16.07 16.02 11.88
N SER A 441 16.18 16.57 13.10
CA SER A 441 15.27 17.59 13.62
C SER A 441 15.22 18.85 12.76
N ASN A 442 16.36 19.32 12.28
CA ASN A 442 16.44 20.56 11.47
C ASN A 442 15.73 20.37 10.13
N LYS A 443 15.97 19.26 9.44
CA LYS A 443 15.33 18.98 8.15
C LYS A 443 13.83 18.77 8.27
N LEU A 444 13.37 18.08 9.31
CA LEU A 444 11.95 17.92 9.58
C LEU A 444 11.30 19.28 9.90
N ARG A 445 12.00 20.17 10.61
CA ARG A 445 11.52 21.53 10.91
C ARG A 445 11.35 22.37 9.64
N GLU A 446 12.29 22.32 8.69
CA GLU A 446 12.16 22.98 7.39
C GLU A 446 10.85 22.58 6.69
N TYR A 447 10.56 21.30 6.58
CA TYR A 447 9.32 20.82 5.96
C TYR A 447 8.06 21.20 6.75
N VAL A 448 8.15 21.27 8.07
CA VAL A 448 7.04 21.76 8.92
C VAL A 448 6.78 23.24 8.67
N GLU A 449 7.82 24.07 8.59
CA GLU A 449 7.72 25.49 8.28
C GLU A 449 7.10 25.72 6.90
N ASP A 450 7.52 24.98 5.89
CA ASP A 450 6.95 25.00 4.54
C ASP A 450 5.44 24.74 4.56
N ILE A 451 5.02 23.69 5.28
CA ILE A 451 3.62 23.32 5.39
C ILE A 451 2.81 24.38 6.15
N LEU A 452 3.31 24.88 7.25
CA LEU A 452 2.60 25.90 8.04
C LEU A 452 2.49 27.22 7.27
N THR A 453 3.49 27.56 6.45
CA THR A 453 3.48 28.70 5.54
C THR A 453 2.45 28.53 4.44
N PHE A 454 2.35 27.31 3.85
CA PHE A 454 1.34 26.99 2.84
C PHE A 454 -0.09 27.17 3.37
N PHE A 455 -0.36 26.87 4.65
CA PHE A 455 -1.68 27.05 5.26
C PHE A 455 -1.96 28.50 5.63
N THR A 456 -2.04 29.37 4.62
CA THR A 456 -2.56 30.75 4.74
C THR A 456 -4.04 30.73 5.14
N GLU A 457 -4.63 31.90 5.46
CA GLU A 457 -6.05 32.00 5.81
C GLU A 457 -6.97 31.38 4.76
N GLU A 458 -6.65 31.53 3.47
CA GLU A 458 -7.43 30.96 2.36
C GLU A 458 -7.26 29.44 2.27
N ASN A 459 -6.03 28.94 2.37
CA ASN A 459 -5.72 27.52 2.26
C ASN A 459 -6.23 26.70 3.44
N ILE A 460 -6.36 27.30 4.62
CA ILE A 460 -6.96 26.64 5.79
C ILE A 460 -8.32 26.03 5.44
N ILE A 461 -9.18 26.78 4.76
CA ILE A 461 -10.52 26.27 4.39
C ILE A 461 -10.45 25.29 3.21
N LYS A 462 -9.68 25.65 2.16
CA LYS A 462 -9.57 24.84 0.94
C LYS A 462 -9.04 23.43 1.21
N TYR A 463 -8.11 23.30 2.15
CA TYR A 463 -7.40 22.06 2.45
C TYR A 463 -7.76 21.45 3.82
N SER A 464 -8.94 21.74 4.33
CA SER A 464 -9.42 21.26 5.64
C SER A 464 -9.37 19.72 5.80
N LEU A 465 -9.51 18.95 4.72
CA LEU A 465 -9.41 17.49 4.72
C LEU A 465 -8.01 16.94 5.07
N TYR A 466 -7.00 17.80 5.11
CA TYR A 466 -5.61 17.40 5.38
C TYR A 466 -5.14 17.76 6.79
N TYR A 467 -5.97 18.37 7.62
CA TYR A 467 -5.60 18.71 9.01
C TYR A 467 -5.04 17.51 9.78
N GLU A 468 -5.63 16.32 9.61
CA GLU A 468 -5.14 15.12 10.28
C GLU A 468 -3.72 14.76 9.86
N LYS A 469 -3.35 14.93 8.59
CA LYS A 469 -1.98 14.70 8.10
C LYS A 469 -1.01 15.77 8.61
N VAL A 470 -1.43 17.03 8.66
CA VAL A 470 -0.62 18.12 9.23
C VAL A 470 -0.37 17.86 10.71
N PHE A 471 -1.40 17.58 11.49
CA PHE A 471 -1.22 17.23 12.90
C PHE A 471 -0.38 15.97 13.08
N THR A 472 -0.51 14.99 12.22
CA THR A 472 0.33 13.78 12.26
C THR A 472 1.81 14.12 12.08
N LEU A 473 2.14 15.04 11.16
CA LEU A 473 3.51 15.52 10.96
C LEU A 473 4.03 16.26 12.19
N LEU A 474 3.22 17.16 12.75
CA LEU A 474 3.58 17.94 13.94
C LEU A 474 3.75 17.05 15.18
N VAL A 475 2.84 16.09 15.38
CA VAL A 475 2.90 15.10 16.46
C VAL A 475 4.12 14.17 16.31
N MET A 476 4.47 13.79 15.09
CA MET A 476 5.65 12.99 14.80
C MET A 476 6.94 13.72 15.19
N GLY A 477 7.02 15.04 14.90
CA GLY A 477 8.15 15.88 15.29
C GLY A 477 8.13 16.34 16.75
N GLU A 478 7.03 16.09 17.49
CA GLU A 478 6.78 16.62 18.85
C GLU A 478 6.83 18.16 18.90
N PHE A 479 6.35 18.81 17.86
CA PHE A 479 6.27 20.25 17.72
C PHE A 479 5.00 20.79 18.42
N THR A 480 5.02 20.81 19.74
CA THR A 480 3.84 21.14 20.58
C THR A 480 3.36 22.57 20.40
N ASP A 481 4.25 23.53 20.26
CA ASP A 481 3.88 24.94 20.07
C ASP A 481 3.25 25.13 18.69
N GLU A 482 3.77 24.52 17.66
CA GLU A 482 3.22 24.54 16.30
C GLU A 482 1.85 23.83 16.22
N ILE A 483 1.61 22.78 17.01
CA ILE A 483 0.29 22.15 17.14
C ILE A 483 -0.72 23.14 17.70
N ILE A 484 -0.37 23.86 18.77
CA ILE A 484 -1.22 24.85 19.43
C ILE A 484 -1.51 26.01 18.49
N ASP A 485 -0.47 26.54 17.85
CA ASP A 485 -0.56 27.67 16.94
C ASP A 485 -1.42 27.34 15.73
N PHE A 486 -1.19 26.18 15.09
CA PHE A 486 -2.00 25.74 13.96
C PHE A 486 -3.46 25.52 14.35
N TYR A 487 -3.72 24.84 15.48
CA TYR A 487 -5.08 24.63 15.99
C TYR A 487 -5.80 25.95 16.24
N ASN A 488 -5.15 26.89 16.93
CA ASN A 488 -5.73 28.18 17.26
C ASN A 488 -5.89 29.09 16.04
N LYS A 489 -4.94 29.06 15.09
CA LYS A 489 -5.03 29.75 13.79
C LYS A 489 -6.26 29.31 13.01
N VAL A 490 -6.44 28.00 12.82
CA VAL A 490 -7.61 27.44 12.13
C VAL A 490 -8.90 27.86 12.83
N LYS A 491 -8.94 27.75 14.15
CA LYS A 491 -10.12 28.07 14.94
C LYS A 491 -10.46 29.57 14.90
N SER A 492 -9.47 30.46 15.00
CA SER A 492 -9.66 31.90 14.91
C SER A 492 -10.20 32.33 13.55
N TYR A 493 -9.67 31.73 12.48
CA TYR A 493 -10.13 32.00 11.12
C TYR A 493 -11.57 31.52 10.88
N ILE A 494 -11.92 30.33 11.38
CA ILE A 494 -13.30 29.84 11.35
C ILE A 494 -14.23 30.83 12.09
N LYS A 495 -13.82 31.35 13.25
CA LYS A 495 -14.60 32.37 14.00
C LYS A 495 -14.74 33.70 13.25
N LYS A 496 -13.71 34.18 12.54
CA LYS A 496 -13.81 35.38 11.70
C LYS A 496 -14.89 35.24 10.64
N ILE A 497 -14.94 34.09 9.95
CA ILE A 497 -15.97 33.79 8.95
C ILE A 497 -17.37 33.72 9.60
N GLU A 498 -17.45 33.21 10.86
CA GLU A 498 -18.71 33.22 11.64
C GLU A 498 -19.26 34.62 11.90
N ASN A 499 -18.37 35.47 12.40
CA ASN A 499 -18.74 36.81 12.87
C ASN A 499 -19.06 37.78 11.72
N GLY A 500 -18.45 37.57 10.53
CA GLY A 500 -18.76 38.37 9.33
C GLY A 500 -20.20 38.21 8.82
N LYS A 501 -20.90 37.16 9.25
CA LYS A 501 -22.30 36.84 8.87
C LYS A 501 -23.27 37.03 10.04
N LYS A 502 -23.37 38.25 10.60
CA LYS A 502 -24.11 38.56 11.82
C LYS A 502 -25.64 38.27 11.81
N ASN A 503 -26.26 37.73 10.76
CA ASN A 503 -27.72 37.68 10.66
C ASN A 503 -28.38 36.28 10.56
N ASN A 504 -27.67 35.15 10.74
CA ASN A 504 -28.36 33.84 10.68
C ASN A 504 -27.91 32.84 11.76
N ASN A 505 -28.78 32.57 12.73
CA ASN A 505 -28.66 31.52 13.76
C ASN A 505 -28.39 30.09 13.19
N LYS A 506 -28.58 29.86 11.88
CA LYS A 506 -28.33 28.58 11.22
C LYS A 506 -26.86 28.36 10.89
N ASP A 507 -26.11 29.41 10.61
CA ASP A 507 -24.67 29.30 10.25
C ASP A 507 -23.81 28.93 11.48
N ASN A 508 -24.23 29.34 12.68
CA ASN A 508 -23.57 28.93 13.93
C ASN A 508 -23.53 27.40 14.19
N LYS A 509 -24.55 26.65 13.71
CA LYS A 509 -24.52 25.18 13.80
C LYS A 509 -23.50 24.53 12.85
N ASN A 510 -23.23 25.14 11.70
CA ASN A 510 -22.35 24.59 10.68
C ASN A 510 -20.89 24.67 11.07
N ILE A 511 -20.53 25.73 11.71
CA ILE A 511 -19.16 26.02 12.14
C ILE A 511 -18.78 25.21 13.39
N LYS A 512 -19.73 24.94 14.27
CA LYS A 512 -19.52 23.93 15.32
C LYS A 512 -19.09 22.57 14.77
N LYS A 513 -19.49 22.22 13.55
CA LYS A 513 -19.13 20.95 12.89
C LYS A 513 -17.73 20.97 12.27
N ILE A 514 -17.26 22.11 11.73
CA ILE A 514 -15.89 22.28 11.25
C ILE A 514 -14.91 22.20 12.44
N ASN A 515 -15.26 22.87 13.55
CA ASN A 515 -14.49 22.77 14.79
C ASN A 515 -14.40 21.33 15.31
N LEU A 516 -15.47 20.53 15.14
CA LEU A 516 -15.46 19.12 15.50
C LEU A 516 -14.50 18.30 14.61
N TYR A 517 -14.48 18.60 13.30
CA TYR A 517 -13.55 17.96 12.36
C TYR A 517 -12.09 18.29 12.69
N LEU A 518 -11.78 19.55 13.01
CA LEU A 518 -10.47 19.98 13.46
C LEU A 518 -10.03 19.20 14.72
N ARG A 519 -10.95 19.06 15.70
CA ARG A 519 -10.70 18.32 16.92
C ARG A 519 -10.43 16.83 16.61
N TYR A 520 -11.26 16.19 15.79
CA TYR A 520 -11.04 14.79 15.43
C TYR A 520 -9.69 14.58 14.72
N SER A 521 -9.31 15.51 13.84
CA SER A 521 -8.00 15.48 13.17
C SER A 521 -6.84 15.47 14.17
N LEU A 522 -6.92 16.31 15.20
CA LEU A 522 -5.93 16.36 16.27
C LEU A 522 -5.95 15.09 17.13
N LEU A 523 -7.13 14.58 17.51
CA LEU A 523 -7.25 13.37 18.32
C LEU A 523 -6.66 12.14 17.62
N PHE A 524 -6.92 11.96 16.32
CA PHE A 524 -6.36 10.87 15.54
C PHE A 524 -4.84 10.95 15.40
N ALA A 525 -4.29 12.15 15.27
CA ALA A 525 -2.85 12.35 15.27
C ALA A 525 -2.23 12.07 16.65
N LEU A 526 -2.83 12.59 17.72
CA LEU A 526 -2.35 12.38 19.09
C LEU A 526 -2.46 10.92 19.57
N ALA A 527 -3.37 10.13 18.97
CA ALA A 527 -3.42 8.70 19.26
C ALA A 527 -2.09 7.97 18.90
N LEU A 528 -1.27 8.57 18.02
CA LEU A 528 0.08 8.06 17.68
C LEU A 528 1.15 8.44 18.72
N ASN A 529 0.93 9.50 19.49
CA ASN A 529 1.82 9.94 20.57
C ASN A 529 1.01 10.52 21.75
N PRO A 530 0.31 9.68 22.53
CA PRO A 530 -0.56 10.12 23.61
C PRO A 530 0.14 10.91 24.72
N LYS A 531 1.47 10.80 24.87
CA LYS A 531 2.24 11.53 25.89
C LYS A 531 2.15 13.05 25.72
N LEU A 532 2.02 13.54 24.47
CA LEU A 532 1.93 14.98 24.18
C LEU A 532 0.64 15.62 24.70
N ARG A 533 -0.36 14.82 25.05
CA ARG A 533 -1.63 15.33 25.58
C ARG A 533 -1.43 16.32 26.73
N LYS A 534 -0.54 15.99 27.67
CA LYS A 534 -0.28 16.82 28.88
C LYS A 534 0.28 18.21 28.53
N GLU A 535 1.05 18.31 27.46
CA GLU A 535 1.64 19.58 27.01
C GLU A 535 0.62 20.51 26.33
N LEU A 536 -0.49 19.95 25.85
CA LEU A 536 -1.59 20.67 25.21
C LEU A 536 -2.70 21.07 26.18
N ASP A 537 -2.73 20.51 27.39
CA ASP A 537 -3.76 20.79 28.40
C ASP A 537 -3.77 22.29 28.77
N GLY A 538 -4.96 22.89 28.74
CA GLY A 538 -5.14 24.32 29.01
C GLY A 538 -4.75 25.28 27.88
N LYS A 539 -4.07 24.81 26.82
CA LYS A 539 -3.62 25.64 25.69
C LYS A 539 -4.55 25.56 24.47
N ILE A 540 -5.40 24.56 24.44
CA ILE A 540 -6.47 24.38 23.44
C ILE A 540 -7.83 24.47 24.12
N ASP A 541 -8.88 24.81 23.36
CA ASP A 541 -10.21 25.21 23.87
C ASP A 541 -10.98 24.11 24.61
N LYS A 542 -10.65 22.86 24.40
CA LYS A 542 -11.31 21.73 25.05
C LYS A 542 -10.27 20.68 25.40
N GLU A 543 -10.20 20.33 26.67
CA GLU A 543 -9.31 19.32 27.19
C GLU A 543 -9.46 17.99 26.43
N ILE A 544 -8.35 17.35 26.15
CA ILE A 544 -8.28 16.02 25.54
C ILE A 544 -8.20 14.98 26.67
N THR A 545 -9.19 14.16 26.76
CA THR A 545 -9.24 13.15 27.81
C THR A 545 -8.41 11.90 27.46
N PRO A 546 -7.80 11.23 28.43
CA PRO A 546 -7.13 9.95 28.18
C PRO A 546 -8.06 8.91 27.56
N LEU A 547 -9.36 8.96 27.90
CA LEU A 547 -10.36 8.04 27.37
C LEU A 547 -10.55 8.19 25.86
N GLU A 548 -10.59 9.43 25.33
CA GLU A 548 -10.72 9.67 23.88
C GLU A 548 -9.55 9.06 23.08
N LEU A 549 -8.33 9.23 23.56
CA LEU A 549 -7.15 8.62 22.91
C LEU A 549 -7.15 7.09 23.04
N LYS A 550 -7.52 6.58 24.20
CA LYS A 550 -7.63 5.13 24.44
C LYS A 550 -8.65 4.47 23.53
N MET A 551 -9.83 5.07 23.34
CA MET A 551 -10.83 4.56 22.40
C MET A 551 -10.25 4.42 20.98
N ILE A 552 -9.58 5.44 20.48
CA ILE A 552 -8.96 5.44 19.14
C ILE A 552 -7.88 4.36 19.04
N VAL A 553 -7.03 4.23 20.05
CA VAL A 553 -5.97 3.22 20.07
C VAL A 553 -6.58 1.81 20.14
N ASN A 554 -7.59 1.58 20.95
CA ASN A 554 -8.23 0.27 21.07
C ASN A 554 -8.97 -0.15 19.80
N SER A 555 -9.62 0.78 19.11
CA SER A 555 -10.32 0.51 17.85
C SER A 555 -9.38 0.32 16.66
N ASN A 556 -8.12 0.71 16.78
CA ASN A 556 -7.13 0.70 15.70
C ASN A 556 -7.56 1.51 14.46
N MET A 557 -8.36 2.57 14.64
CA MET A 557 -8.90 3.37 13.53
C MET A 557 -7.96 4.44 13.00
N PHE A 558 -6.85 4.74 13.66
CA PHE A 558 -5.86 5.68 13.14
C PHE A 558 -4.98 5.03 12.05
N LYS A 559 -4.58 5.84 11.07
CA LYS A 559 -3.74 5.36 9.96
C LYS A 559 -2.29 5.24 10.39
N GLN A 560 -1.79 4.01 10.52
CA GLN A 560 -0.45 3.72 11.02
C GLN A 560 0.51 3.11 9.99
N ASN A 561 0.01 2.58 8.90
CA ASN A 561 0.86 1.83 7.93
C ASN A 561 2.03 2.64 7.37
N MET A 562 1.91 3.97 7.37
CA MET A 562 2.95 4.86 6.86
C MET A 562 3.94 5.32 7.93
N VAL A 563 3.51 5.37 9.20
CA VAL A 563 4.20 6.16 10.23
C VAL A 563 4.58 5.38 11.47
N CYS A 564 4.06 4.17 11.69
CA CYS A 564 4.42 3.39 12.87
C CYS A 564 4.71 1.93 12.55
N TYR A 565 5.29 1.23 13.53
CA TYR A 565 5.63 -0.18 13.39
C TYR A 565 4.36 -1.05 13.35
N PRO A 566 4.27 -2.03 12.44
CA PRO A 566 3.09 -2.89 12.33
C PRO A 566 2.86 -3.69 13.62
N LEU A 567 1.61 -4.00 13.89
CA LEU A 567 1.12 -4.85 14.98
C LEU A 567 1.30 -4.33 16.40
N ILE A 568 1.98 -3.23 16.61
CA ILE A 568 2.26 -2.72 17.96
C ILE A 568 0.99 -2.33 18.71
N ASN A 569 0.01 -1.78 18.02
CA ASN A 569 -1.26 -1.39 18.59
C ASN A 569 -2.22 -2.57 18.83
N TYR A 570 -1.83 -3.78 18.38
CA TYR A 570 -2.54 -5.03 18.69
C TYR A 570 -1.98 -5.74 19.92
N LEU A 571 -1.10 -5.09 20.67
CA LEU A 571 -0.64 -5.61 21.97
C LEU A 571 -1.80 -5.77 22.94
N GLN A 572 -1.62 -6.66 23.90
CA GLN A 572 -2.63 -6.93 24.93
C GLN A 572 -3.19 -5.65 25.54
N LYS A 573 -4.51 -5.63 25.77
CA LYS A 573 -5.24 -4.49 26.29
C LYS A 573 -4.65 -3.96 27.60
N ASP A 574 -4.27 -4.86 28.51
CA ASP A 574 -3.72 -4.51 29.82
C ASP A 574 -2.38 -3.80 29.72
N TYR A 575 -1.54 -4.20 28.75
CA TYR A 575 -0.29 -3.54 28.47
C TYR A 575 -0.51 -2.10 27.98
N LEU A 576 -1.35 -1.92 26.95
CA LEU A 576 -1.67 -0.59 26.43
C LEU A 576 -2.33 0.30 27.48
N ASN A 577 -3.21 -0.24 28.31
CA ASN A 577 -3.87 0.51 29.38
C ASN A 577 -2.91 1.06 30.42
N LYS A 578 -1.87 0.29 30.77
CA LYS A 578 -0.85 0.72 31.75
C LYS A 578 0.15 1.75 31.20
N HIS A 579 0.43 1.69 29.90
CA HIS A 579 1.53 2.45 29.30
C HIS A 579 1.09 3.50 28.29
N LEU A 580 -0.22 3.73 28.09
CA LEU A 580 -0.74 4.62 27.04
C LEU A 580 -0.10 6.02 27.09
N GLU A 581 0.09 6.59 28.26
CA GLU A 581 0.64 7.93 28.42
C GLU A 581 2.12 8.06 28.03
N ASN A 582 2.83 6.92 27.95
CA ASN A 582 4.25 6.87 27.63
C ASN A 582 4.51 6.35 26.20
N ILE A 583 3.47 5.93 25.50
CA ILE A 583 3.61 5.36 24.17
C ILE A 583 3.75 6.47 23.11
N ASN A 584 4.77 6.29 22.26
CA ASN A 584 4.94 7.06 21.04
C ASN A 584 5.04 6.07 19.86
N PHE A 585 3.93 5.88 19.12
CA PHE A 585 3.88 4.91 18.05
C PHE A 585 4.79 5.22 16.87
N PHE A 586 5.22 6.46 16.68
CA PHE A 586 6.20 6.82 15.63
C PHE A 586 7.60 6.31 15.93
N TYR A 587 8.00 6.40 17.23
CA TYR A 587 9.34 6.11 17.70
C TYR A 587 9.42 4.82 18.48
N ILE A 588 8.31 4.14 18.65
CA ILE A 588 8.44 2.77 19.09
C ILE A 588 9.23 2.06 18.00
N ARG A 589 10.53 2.30 18.08
CA ARG A 589 11.44 1.22 17.79
C ARG A 589 10.83 0.09 18.57
N TYR A 590 10.47 -0.93 17.94
CA TYR A 590 9.97 -2.14 18.59
C TYR A 590 10.77 -2.50 19.86
N PHE A 591 11.99 -2.03 19.95
CA PHE A 591 12.97 -2.19 21.00
C PHE A 591 12.73 -1.32 22.24
N ASP A 592 12.17 -0.12 22.07
CA ASP A 592 11.96 0.81 23.20
C ASP A 592 10.73 0.42 24.03
N LEU A 593 9.76 -0.27 23.43
CA LEU A 593 8.61 -0.88 24.12
C LEU A 593 9.05 -1.85 25.20
N VAL A 594 10.19 -2.43 25.06
CA VAL A 594 10.63 -3.56 25.84
C VAL A 594 11.70 -3.19 26.86
N LYS A 595 12.31 -2.02 26.76
CA LYS A 595 13.21 -1.50 27.81
C LYS A 595 12.54 -1.36 29.20
N GLY A 596 11.21 -1.38 29.26
CA GLY A 596 10.45 -1.37 30.50
C GLY A 596 9.81 -2.70 30.88
N LEU A 597 10.10 -3.79 30.17
CA LEU A 597 9.48 -5.09 30.38
C LEU A 597 10.53 -6.13 30.76
N ASP A 598 10.60 -6.43 32.01
CA ASP A 598 11.38 -7.57 32.53
C ASP A 598 10.88 -8.94 31.99
N ASP A 599 9.76 -8.95 31.24
CA ASP A 599 9.06 -10.16 30.78
C ASP A 599 8.62 -10.09 29.31
N ILE A 600 9.60 -10.03 28.38
CA ILE A 600 9.33 -10.11 26.92
C ILE A 600 8.62 -11.40 26.53
N LYS A 601 8.85 -12.48 27.26
CA LYS A 601 8.25 -13.80 27.04
C LYS A 601 6.72 -13.78 27.07
N ASN A 602 6.11 -12.75 27.68
CA ASN A 602 4.68 -12.65 27.90
C ASN A 602 3.96 -11.65 27.00
N ILE A 603 4.67 -10.93 26.09
CA ILE A 603 3.99 -10.03 25.12
C ILE A 603 3.27 -10.88 24.09
N GLN A 604 1.97 -10.87 24.17
CA GLN A 604 1.11 -11.51 23.18
C GLN A 604 0.30 -10.45 22.43
N LEU A 605 -0.01 -10.74 21.17
CA LEU A 605 -0.98 -9.97 20.41
C LEU A 605 -2.39 -10.30 20.92
N ASP A 606 -3.22 -9.28 21.06
CA ASP A 606 -4.60 -9.42 21.47
C ASP A 606 -5.42 -10.01 20.31
N LYS A 607 -5.90 -11.23 20.46
CA LYS A 607 -6.63 -11.98 19.44
C LYS A 607 -7.91 -11.26 19.01
N GLU A 608 -8.63 -10.64 19.95
CA GLU A 608 -9.86 -9.94 19.65
C GLU A 608 -9.60 -8.64 18.89
N LYS A 609 -8.52 -7.93 19.21
CA LYS A 609 -8.08 -6.76 18.43
C LYS A 609 -7.65 -7.15 17.02
N LEU A 610 -6.94 -8.26 16.85
CA LEU A 610 -6.56 -8.77 15.53
C LEU A 610 -7.79 -9.13 14.71
N TYR A 611 -8.78 -9.78 15.31
CA TYR A 611 -10.05 -10.12 14.67
C TYR A 611 -10.82 -8.89 14.21
N LEU A 612 -10.93 -7.87 15.05
CA LEU A 612 -11.57 -6.60 14.76
C LEU A 612 -10.64 -5.61 14.01
N SER A 613 -9.52 -6.06 13.51
CA SER A 613 -8.56 -5.20 12.81
C SER A 613 -9.21 -4.46 11.64
N PRO A 614 -9.07 -3.12 11.58
CA PRO A 614 -9.61 -2.33 10.47
C PRO A 614 -8.77 -2.44 9.20
N ARG A 615 -7.57 -2.98 9.27
CA ARG A 615 -6.67 -3.12 8.14
C ARG A 615 -6.31 -4.58 7.89
N PHE A 616 -5.91 -4.84 6.65
CA PHE A 616 -5.36 -6.14 6.31
C PHE A 616 -3.96 -6.28 6.90
N ILE A 617 -3.77 -7.37 7.65
CA ILE A 617 -2.48 -7.70 8.25
C ILE A 617 -1.76 -8.60 7.25
N HIS A 618 -0.60 -8.15 6.79
CA HIS A 618 0.21 -8.88 5.83
C HIS A 618 1.08 -9.92 6.53
N LEU A 619 1.34 -11.03 5.84
CA LEU A 619 2.20 -12.11 6.36
C LEU A 619 3.59 -11.58 6.74
N GLU A 620 4.15 -10.68 5.94
CA GLU A 620 5.45 -10.07 6.24
C GLU A 620 5.48 -9.28 7.55
N GLU A 621 4.36 -8.71 7.99
CA GLU A 621 4.28 -8.01 9.27
C GLU A 621 4.38 -8.99 10.44
N LEU A 622 3.65 -10.10 10.33
CA LEU A 622 3.71 -11.19 11.30
C LEU A 622 5.08 -11.84 11.30
N ASN A 623 5.66 -12.04 10.12
CA ASN A 623 7.00 -12.58 9.98
C ASN A 623 8.03 -11.66 10.69
N LEU A 624 7.98 -10.34 10.48
CA LEU A 624 8.82 -9.38 11.20
C LEU A 624 8.60 -9.39 12.71
N PHE A 625 7.37 -9.59 13.17
CA PHE A 625 7.05 -9.66 14.60
C PHE A 625 7.65 -10.90 15.24
N TYR A 626 7.50 -12.07 14.63
CA TYR A 626 8.05 -13.33 15.14
C TYR A 626 9.57 -13.45 14.95
N LEU A 627 10.12 -12.87 13.88
CA LEU A 627 11.55 -12.82 13.64
C LEU A 627 12.34 -12.31 14.85
N LYS A 628 11.79 -11.35 15.57
CA LYS A 628 12.40 -10.79 16.77
C LYS A 628 12.37 -11.75 17.93
N LYS A 629 11.22 -12.39 18.14
CA LYS A 629 11.06 -13.37 19.22
C LYS A 629 12.11 -14.47 19.11
N ASP A 630 12.38 -14.93 17.91
CA ASP A 630 13.28 -16.04 17.65
C ASP A 630 14.76 -15.64 17.69
N ILE A 631 15.11 -14.42 17.32
CA ILE A 631 16.47 -13.87 17.53
C ILE A 631 16.78 -13.81 19.05
N PHE A 632 15.76 -13.68 19.90
CA PHE A 632 15.93 -13.50 21.36
C PHE A 632 15.78 -14.75 22.19
N GLU A 633 15.02 -15.73 21.73
CA GLU A 633 14.87 -16.98 22.49
C GLU A 633 16.12 -17.83 22.36
N LYS A 634 16.82 -17.98 23.47
CA LYS A 634 18.17 -18.59 23.66
C LYS A 634 18.36 -20.00 23.07
N ASN A 635 17.29 -20.68 22.67
CA ASN A 635 17.28 -22.08 22.24
C ASN A 635 16.69 -22.31 20.87
N SER A 636 16.33 -21.24 20.14
CA SER A 636 15.83 -21.43 18.81
C SER A 636 16.98 -21.86 17.89
N ASN A 637 17.01 -23.16 17.56
CA ASN A 637 17.60 -23.56 16.31
C ASN A 637 17.03 -22.62 15.23
N ILE A 638 17.89 -21.89 14.51
CA ILE A 638 17.49 -21.02 13.38
C ILE A 638 16.58 -21.79 12.39
N ARG A 639 16.67 -23.10 12.38
CA ARG A 639 15.83 -24.04 11.66
C ARG A 639 14.40 -24.12 12.21
N GLY A 640 14.22 -24.18 13.52
CA GLY A 640 12.89 -24.11 14.19
C GLY A 640 12.21 -22.76 14.03
N TYR A 641 12.95 -21.73 13.63
CA TYR A 641 12.45 -20.40 13.37
C TYR A 641 11.40 -20.38 12.23
N PHE A 642 11.72 -20.94 11.06
CA PHE A 642 10.78 -20.99 9.94
C PHE A 642 9.61 -21.91 10.22
N ASP A 643 9.89 -23.07 10.79
CA ASP A 643 8.87 -24.04 11.17
C ASP A 643 7.99 -23.48 12.29
N ASN A 644 8.59 -22.85 13.30
CA ASN A 644 7.86 -22.24 14.42
C ASN A 644 7.16 -20.93 14.04
N SER A 645 7.72 -20.08 13.17
CA SER A 645 7.03 -18.86 12.76
C SER A 645 5.82 -19.17 11.89
N LEU A 646 5.91 -20.16 11.03
CA LEU A 646 4.78 -20.63 10.22
C LEU A 646 3.82 -21.52 11.01
N GLU A 647 4.31 -22.36 11.91
CA GLU A 647 3.46 -23.13 12.82
C GLU A 647 2.82 -22.23 13.87
N ASN A 648 3.51 -21.25 14.44
CA ASN A 648 2.91 -20.24 15.31
C ASN A 648 1.93 -19.36 14.54
N PHE A 649 2.18 -19.10 13.28
CA PHE A 649 1.23 -18.48 12.38
C PHE A 649 0.00 -19.38 12.18
N LYS A 650 0.16 -20.65 11.93
CA LYS A 650 -0.92 -21.64 11.89
C LYS A 650 -1.63 -21.78 13.26
N PHE A 651 -0.89 -21.84 14.37
CA PHE A 651 -1.42 -22.03 15.72
C PHE A 651 -2.09 -20.81 16.33
N ASN A 652 -1.53 -19.63 16.15
CA ASN A 652 -2.08 -18.39 16.72
C ASN A 652 -3.29 -17.87 15.95
N PHE A 653 -3.53 -18.38 14.75
CA PHE A 653 -4.69 -18.08 13.92
C PHE A 653 -5.64 -19.28 13.72
N LYS A 654 -5.48 -20.39 14.46
CA LYS A 654 -6.52 -21.41 14.60
C LYS A 654 -7.64 -20.89 15.46
N TRP A 655 -8.59 -20.23 14.85
CA TRP A 655 -9.85 -19.83 15.45
C TRP A 655 -10.78 -21.06 15.49
N LYS A 656 -11.44 -21.24 16.63
CA LYS A 656 -12.27 -22.42 16.89
C LYS A 656 -13.63 -22.41 16.18
N ASN A 657 -13.75 -22.24 14.89
CA ASN A 657 -14.99 -22.50 14.13
C ASN A 657 -14.69 -22.47 12.62
N ASN A 658 -15.49 -23.13 11.79
CA ASN A 658 -15.32 -23.28 10.36
C ASN A 658 -15.19 -21.99 9.52
N HIS A 659 -15.34 -20.81 10.13
CA HIS A 659 -15.08 -19.49 9.54
C HIS A 659 -13.61 -19.05 9.62
N GLU A 660 -12.79 -19.74 10.36
CA GLU A 660 -11.40 -19.35 10.67
C GLU A 660 -10.46 -19.43 9.48
N GLU A 661 -10.70 -20.33 8.56
CA GLU A 661 -9.90 -20.47 7.35
C GLU A 661 -10.16 -19.34 6.33
N LYS A 662 -11.31 -18.65 6.45
CA LYS A 662 -11.79 -17.72 5.42
C LYS A 662 -11.30 -16.28 5.59
N LEU A 663 -11.09 -15.80 6.80
CA LEU A 663 -10.84 -14.38 7.06
C LEU A 663 -9.38 -13.95 7.04
N CYS A 664 -8.43 -14.83 7.29
CA CYS A 664 -7.06 -14.43 7.45
C CYS A 664 -6.07 -14.96 6.42
N PHE A 665 -6.11 -16.22 6.02
CA PHE A 665 -5.14 -16.76 5.06
C PHE A 665 -5.57 -18.16 4.60
N GLN A 666 -6.42 -18.25 3.61
CA GLN A 666 -6.85 -19.54 3.01
C GLN A 666 -5.77 -20.22 2.16
N ASN A 667 -4.58 -19.69 2.09
CA ASN A 667 -3.55 -20.30 1.28
C ASN A 667 -2.54 -21.02 2.17
N LYS A 668 -2.53 -22.34 2.09
CA LYS A 668 -1.39 -23.13 2.53
C LYS A 668 -0.19 -22.70 1.69
N VAL A 669 0.65 -21.85 2.25
CA VAL A 669 1.98 -21.63 1.76
C VAL A 669 2.80 -22.82 2.24
N ASP A 670 3.05 -23.77 1.36
CA ASP A 670 3.91 -24.88 1.69
C ASP A 670 5.36 -24.41 1.60
N PHE A 671 6.01 -24.35 2.73
CA PHE A 671 7.44 -24.14 2.84
C PHE A 671 8.15 -25.48 2.71
N TYR A 672 8.96 -25.59 1.66
CA TYR A 672 9.98 -26.60 1.62
C TYR A 672 11.26 -26.05 2.25
N SER A 673 11.55 -26.44 3.47
CA SER A 673 12.87 -26.38 4.05
C SER A 673 13.40 -27.80 4.17
N ASN A 674 14.15 -28.22 3.19
CA ASN A 674 14.77 -29.55 3.24
C ASN A 674 16.29 -29.40 3.29
N TYR A 675 16.91 -30.03 4.27
CA TYR A 675 18.32 -29.91 4.59
C TYR A 675 19.10 -31.09 4.10
N ILE A 676 20.02 -30.86 3.15
CA ILE A 676 21.00 -31.86 2.68
C ILE A 676 22.40 -31.23 2.70
N LYS A 677 23.35 -31.89 3.31
CA LYS A 677 24.79 -31.55 3.26
C LYS A 677 25.08 -30.08 3.65
N ASN A 678 24.43 -29.56 4.68
CA ASN A 678 24.54 -28.15 5.09
C ASN A 678 23.95 -27.13 4.08
N LEU A 679 23.07 -27.57 3.18
CA LEU A 679 22.31 -26.71 2.29
C LEU A 679 20.84 -26.73 2.68
N ASN A 680 20.24 -25.57 2.67
CA ASN A 680 18.82 -25.33 2.95
C ASN A 680 18.11 -24.91 1.66
N LEU A 681 17.24 -25.73 1.11
CA LEU A 681 16.42 -25.33 -0.03
C LEU A 681 15.16 -24.61 0.46
N ILE A 682 15.01 -23.35 0.10
CA ILE A 682 13.87 -22.49 0.44
C ILE A 682 13.10 -22.19 -0.83
N LYS A 683 11.95 -22.82 -0.97
CA LYS A 683 11.01 -22.59 -2.08
C LYS A 683 9.66 -22.23 -1.52
N ILE A 684 9.08 -21.15 -2.03
CA ILE A 684 7.71 -20.78 -1.74
C ILE A 684 6.85 -21.40 -2.83
N SER A 685 6.01 -22.38 -2.46
CA SER A 685 5.03 -22.96 -3.36
C SER A 685 3.63 -22.74 -2.78
N SER A 686 2.71 -22.24 -3.60
CA SER A 686 1.29 -22.39 -3.30
C SER A 686 0.81 -23.67 -3.99
N LYS A 687 0.13 -24.58 -3.27
CA LYS A 687 -0.43 -25.85 -3.84
C LYS A 687 -1.28 -25.66 -5.08
N ASP A 688 -1.57 -24.46 -5.39
CA ASP A 688 -2.53 -24.02 -6.37
C ASP A 688 -2.00 -22.88 -7.25
N SER A 689 -0.70 -22.63 -7.31
CA SER A 689 -0.17 -21.67 -8.29
C SER A 689 -0.46 -22.19 -9.69
N LEU A 690 -1.19 -21.43 -10.47
CA LEU A 690 -1.00 -21.37 -11.91
C LEU A 690 0.51 -21.35 -12.14
N GLN A 691 1.03 -22.13 -13.11
CA GLN A 691 2.45 -22.14 -13.46
C GLN A 691 3.03 -20.74 -13.31
N GLU A 692 3.86 -20.54 -12.27
CA GLU A 692 4.61 -19.30 -12.18
C GLU A 692 5.43 -19.21 -13.47
N ASP A 693 5.22 -18.15 -14.24
CA ASP A 693 6.01 -17.88 -15.42
C ASP A 693 7.48 -17.87 -15.01
N SER A 694 8.19 -18.92 -15.37
CA SER A 694 9.62 -18.99 -15.06
C SER A 694 10.34 -17.92 -15.88
N LEU A 695 11.10 -17.07 -15.20
CA LEU A 695 11.86 -16.03 -15.87
C LEU A 695 12.97 -16.69 -16.70
N GLU A 696 12.94 -16.48 -18.00
CA GLU A 696 14.01 -16.91 -18.90
C GLU A 696 15.27 -16.06 -18.72
N LYS A 697 15.06 -14.78 -18.42
CA LYS A 697 16.06 -13.74 -18.26
C LYS A 697 15.80 -12.97 -16.97
N VAL A 698 16.84 -12.68 -16.21
CA VAL A 698 16.74 -12.02 -14.91
C VAL A 698 17.54 -10.74 -14.91
N ARG A 699 16.92 -9.65 -14.52
CA ARG A 699 17.58 -8.36 -14.35
C ARG A 699 18.10 -8.20 -12.94
N ILE A 700 19.41 -8.14 -12.81
CA ILE A 700 20.11 -7.99 -11.54
C ILE A 700 20.45 -6.53 -11.31
N GLY A 701 20.19 -6.04 -10.11
CA GLY A 701 20.62 -4.73 -9.63
C GLY A 701 21.63 -4.88 -8.50
N VAL A 702 22.82 -4.35 -8.68
CA VAL A 702 23.90 -4.40 -7.68
C VAL A 702 24.12 -2.99 -7.14
N ALA A 703 23.79 -2.77 -5.88
CA ALA A 703 23.96 -1.48 -5.22
C ALA A 703 25.43 -1.27 -4.81
N SER A 704 25.99 -0.13 -5.19
CA SER A 704 27.31 0.35 -4.77
C SER A 704 27.10 1.57 -3.87
N VAL A 705 27.15 1.39 -2.56
CA VAL A 705 26.80 2.42 -1.58
C VAL A 705 27.85 2.52 -0.48
N ASN A 706 28.04 3.74 0.06
CA ASN A 706 28.98 4.02 1.13
C ASN A 706 28.26 4.66 2.31
N PHE A 707 27.28 3.96 2.86
CA PHE A 707 26.62 4.37 4.08
C PHE A 707 26.50 3.16 5.02
N TYR A 708 27.09 3.27 6.16
CA TYR A 708 26.99 2.26 7.23
C TYR A 708 27.41 2.88 8.54
N THR A 709 26.91 2.36 9.63
CA THR A 709 27.42 2.70 10.95
C THR A 709 28.62 1.77 11.21
N SER A 710 29.80 2.34 11.46
CA SER A 710 30.98 1.52 11.75
C SER A 710 30.76 0.66 13.00
N LEU A 711 31.37 -0.52 13.02
CA LEU A 711 31.24 -1.47 14.14
C LEU A 711 31.56 -0.81 15.49
N ASN A 712 32.63 0.01 15.55
CA ASN A 712 33.00 0.76 16.76
C ASN A 712 31.90 1.74 17.24
N LYS A 713 31.20 2.41 16.32
CA LYS A 713 30.04 3.25 16.66
C LYS A 713 28.90 2.42 17.20
N ILE A 714 28.60 1.28 16.59
CA ILE A 714 27.55 0.36 17.04
C ILE A 714 27.85 -0.15 18.45
N LEU A 715 29.09 -0.60 18.68
CA LEU A 715 29.55 -1.08 19.99
C LEU A 715 29.58 0.00 21.06
N SER A 716 29.60 1.29 20.68
CA SER A 716 29.46 2.43 21.59
C SER A 716 28.01 2.94 21.72
N GLY A 717 27.02 2.23 21.15
CA GLY A 717 25.61 2.64 21.21
C GLY A 717 25.22 3.81 20.31
N LYS A 718 26.08 4.16 19.34
CA LYS A 718 25.92 5.35 18.44
C LYS A 718 25.54 4.92 17.03
N GLN A 719 24.44 4.17 16.89
CA GLN A 719 23.91 3.83 15.56
C GLN A 719 23.39 5.08 14.84
N GLU A 720 23.70 5.23 13.56
CA GLU A 720 23.25 6.34 12.72
C GLU A 720 22.02 5.95 11.91
N LEU A 721 20.88 6.58 12.20
CA LEU A 721 19.61 6.43 11.47
C LEU A 721 19.20 7.78 10.88
N SER A 722 20.12 8.45 10.17
CA SER A 722 19.91 9.78 9.63
C SER A 722 18.96 9.78 8.42
N PHE A 723 18.41 10.96 8.13
CA PHE A 723 17.56 11.19 6.97
C PHE A 723 18.33 10.97 5.66
N GLU A 724 19.53 11.54 5.55
CA GLU A 724 20.38 11.47 4.36
C GLU A 724 20.73 10.02 4.01
N ARG A 725 21.04 9.24 5.02
CA ARG A 725 21.33 7.81 4.84
C ARG A 725 20.12 7.04 4.32
N LYS A 726 18.92 7.34 4.85
CA LYS A 726 17.68 6.72 4.39
C LYS A 726 17.34 7.13 2.96
N GLU A 727 17.61 8.39 2.62
CA GLU A 727 17.39 8.92 1.28
C GLU A 727 18.21 8.17 0.22
N ILE A 728 19.46 7.84 0.52
CA ILE A 728 20.31 7.05 -0.37
C ILE A 728 19.67 5.68 -0.67
N ILE A 729 19.18 4.99 0.37
CA ILE A 729 18.48 3.70 0.19
C ILE A 729 17.23 3.88 -0.68
N VAL A 730 16.44 4.91 -0.41
CA VAL A 730 15.23 5.24 -1.17
C VAL A 730 15.58 5.50 -2.65
N SER A 731 16.65 6.22 -2.93
CA SER A 731 17.13 6.50 -4.27
C SER A 731 17.50 5.20 -5.00
N ILE A 732 18.26 4.31 -4.39
CA ILE A 732 18.61 2.99 -4.95
C ILE A 732 17.35 2.15 -5.24
N LEU A 733 16.39 2.14 -4.32
CA LEU A 733 15.13 1.41 -4.53
C LEU A 733 14.35 1.98 -5.73
N ASN A 734 14.28 3.31 -5.85
CA ASN A 734 13.61 3.98 -6.97
C ASN A 734 14.28 3.66 -8.31
N GLU A 735 15.61 3.72 -8.37
CA GLU A 735 16.37 3.35 -9.57
C GLU A 735 16.18 1.87 -9.91
N ALA A 736 16.16 0.97 -8.95
CA ALA A 736 15.89 -0.44 -9.16
C ALA A 736 14.51 -0.67 -9.82
N LYS A 737 13.48 0.04 -9.36
CA LYS A 737 12.16 -0.03 -9.96
C LYS A 737 12.12 0.54 -11.37
N LYS A 738 12.68 1.72 -11.57
CA LYS A 738 12.75 2.39 -12.88
C LYS A 738 13.40 1.51 -13.94
N ASN A 739 14.44 0.78 -13.54
CA ASN A 739 15.15 -0.16 -14.40
C ASN A 739 14.55 -1.58 -14.41
N LYS A 740 13.40 -1.82 -13.78
CA LYS A 740 12.69 -3.11 -13.72
C LYS A 740 13.57 -4.26 -13.20
N VAL A 741 14.33 -3.99 -12.15
CA VAL A 741 15.20 -4.98 -11.49
C VAL A 741 14.37 -6.10 -10.89
N ASN A 742 14.80 -7.35 -11.05
CA ASN A 742 14.16 -8.53 -10.44
C ASN A 742 14.81 -8.90 -9.11
N ILE A 743 16.13 -8.80 -9.01
CA ILE A 743 16.90 -9.10 -7.79
C ILE A 743 17.81 -7.91 -7.48
N LEU A 744 17.61 -7.26 -6.34
CA LEU A 744 18.41 -6.14 -5.85
C LEU A 744 19.33 -6.61 -4.72
N ILE A 745 20.61 -6.29 -4.84
CA ILE A 745 21.66 -6.75 -3.93
C ILE A 745 22.30 -5.55 -3.24
N PHE A 746 22.32 -5.57 -1.91
CA PHE A 746 23.03 -4.60 -1.09
C PHE A 746 24.35 -5.17 -0.52
N PRO A 747 25.34 -4.32 -0.20
CA PRO A 747 26.59 -4.77 0.44
C PRO A 747 26.35 -5.38 1.84
N GLU A 748 27.38 -6.02 2.38
CA GLU A 748 27.43 -6.42 3.78
C GLU A 748 27.27 -5.21 4.70
N ILE A 749 26.70 -5.41 5.90
CA ILE A 749 26.51 -4.41 6.97
C ILE A 749 25.90 -3.07 6.53
N SER A 750 25.14 -3.06 5.44
CA SER A 750 24.64 -1.81 4.85
C SER A 750 23.27 -1.38 5.38
N ILE A 751 22.41 -2.30 5.80
CA ILE A 751 21.02 -2.03 6.14
C ILE A 751 20.79 -2.10 7.65
N PRO A 752 20.32 -1.01 8.28
CA PRO A 752 19.84 -1.06 9.66
C PRO A 752 18.61 -1.96 9.78
N PHE A 753 18.53 -2.74 10.85
CA PHE A 753 17.36 -3.60 11.11
C PHE A 753 16.04 -2.81 11.12
N GLN A 754 16.07 -1.58 11.62
CA GLN A 754 14.91 -0.69 11.70
C GLN A 754 14.28 -0.38 10.34
N TRP A 755 15.04 -0.48 9.24
CA TRP A 755 14.55 -0.22 7.88
C TRP A 755 14.16 -1.47 7.10
N LEU A 756 14.32 -2.65 7.71
CA LEU A 756 13.94 -3.92 7.09
C LEU A 756 12.44 -3.95 6.71
N LYS A 757 11.59 -3.30 7.51
CA LYS A 757 10.18 -3.11 7.18
C LYS A 757 9.98 -2.37 5.86
N LEU A 758 10.73 -1.28 5.65
CA LEU A 758 10.65 -0.49 4.41
C LEU A 758 11.01 -1.34 3.19
N LEU A 759 12.11 -2.09 3.28
CA LEU A 759 12.56 -2.98 2.21
C LEU A 759 11.55 -4.09 1.95
N ASN A 760 10.96 -4.64 3.00
CA ASN A 760 9.97 -5.70 2.90
C ASN A 760 8.68 -5.24 2.20
N GLU A 761 8.14 -4.09 2.59
CA GLU A 761 7.00 -3.48 1.90
C GLU A 761 7.31 -3.16 0.44
N TYR A 762 8.53 -2.69 0.17
CA TYR A 762 8.98 -2.36 -1.18
C TYR A 762 9.09 -3.61 -2.04
N ALA A 763 9.73 -4.68 -1.55
CA ALA A 763 9.87 -5.97 -2.21
C ALA A 763 8.51 -6.53 -2.61
N ARG A 764 7.56 -6.56 -1.66
CA ARG A 764 6.20 -7.04 -1.89
C ARG A 764 5.47 -6.25 -2.98
N LYS A 765 5.49 -4.92 -2.90
CA LYS A 765 4.74 -4.05 -3.82
C LYS A 765 5.29 -4.01 -5.23
N ASN A 766 6.58 -4.24 -5.39
CA ASN A 766 7.24 -4.12 -6.67
C ASN A 766 7.70 -5.47 -7.25
N ASP A 767 7.41 -6.57 -6.54
CA ASP A 767 7.76 -7.93 -6.95
C ASP A 767 9.26 -8.10 -7.23
N ILE A 768 10.10 -7.52 -6.31
CA ILE A 768 11.56 -7.49 -6.39
C ILE A 768 12.13 -8.27 -5.20
N VAL A 769 13.00 -9.24 -5.47
CA VAL A 769 13.82 -9.87 -4.42
C VAL A 769 14.85 -8.86 -3.93
N ILE A 770 15.00 -8.71 -2.61
CA ILE A 770 16.04 -7.86 -2.03
C ILE A 770 16.88 -8.69 -1.07
N THR A 771 18.20 -8.64 -1.24
CA THR A 771 19.15 -9.33 -0.37
C THR A 771 20.35 -8.44 -0.03
N GLY A 772 20.98 -8.69 1.12
CA GLY A 772 22.14 -7.93 1.57
C GLY A 772 22.48 -8.18 3.04
N GLY A 773 23.47 -7.48 3.56
CA GLY A 773 23.86 -7.56 4.97
C GLY A 773 23.17 -6.54 5.86
N LEU A 774 22.70 -7.00 7.04
CA LEU A 774 22.26 -6.11 8.10
C LEU A 774 23.48 -5.52 8.82
N GLU A 775 23.33 -4.33 9.37
CA GLU A 775 24.29 -3.83 10.37
C GLU A 775 24.38 -4.77 11.56
N HIS A 776 25.53 -4.82 12.20
CA HIS A 776 25.75 -5.65 13.38
C HIS A 776 24.69 -5.36 14.44
N LEU A 777 24.13 -6.42 15.01
CA LEU A 777 23.18 -6.35 16.12
C LEU A 777 23.86 -6.77 17.42
N CYS A 778 23.82 -5.89 18.42
CA CYS A 778 24.38 -6.14 19.75
C CYS A 778 23.50 -5.50 20.84
N CYS A 779 23.79 -5.75 22.10
CA CYS A 779 23.02 -5.22 23.24
C CYS A 779 22.87 -3.68 23.22
N TYR A 780 23.77 -2.94 22.58
CA TYR A 780 23.73 -1.48 22.53
C TYR A 780 22.74 -0.90 21.51
N ASN A 781 22.57 -1.54 20.35
CA ASN A 781 21.59 -1.12 19.34
C ASN A 781 20.37 -2.03 19.25
N PHE A 782 20.41 -3.13 20.00
CA PHE A 782 19.37 -4.14 20.00
C PHE A 782 19.20 -4.65 21.44
N PRO A 783 18.44 -3.95 22.30
CA PRO A 783 18.43 -4.11 23.76
C PRO A 783 17.97 -5.49 24.26
N TYR A 784 17.66 -6.40 23.36
CA TYR A 784 17.26 -7.79 23.69
C TYR A 784 18.39 -8.80 23.67
N ILE A 785 19.53 -8.40 23.14
CA ILE A 785 20.73 -9.19 23.31
C ILE A 785 21.17 -8.95 24.75
N SER A 786 21.15 -10.00 25.55
CA SER A 786 21.49 -9.95 26.98
C SER A 786 22.85 -9.29 27.18
N ASP A 787 22.91 -8.25 28.04
CA ASP A 787 24.18 -7.61 28.45
C ASP A 787 25.18 -8.62 29.05
N GLU A 788 24.70 -9.71 29.65
CA GLU A 788 25.55 -10.79 30.17
C GLU A 788 26.29 -11.56 29.09
N LYS A 789 25.72 -11.69 27.87
CA LYS A 789 26.32 -12.45 26.78
C LYS A 789 27.19 -11.59 25.86
N LYS A 790 26.92 -10.31 25.74
CA LYS A 790 27.65 -9.35 24.89
C LYS A 790 27.98 -9.87 23.47
N GLU A 791 27.04 -10.63 22.88
CA GLU A 791 27.23 -11.20 21.54
C GLU A 791 26.94 -10.15 20.45
N VAL A 792 27.69 -10.20 19.35
CA VAL A 792 27.57 -9.30 18.19
C VAL A 792 27.23 -10.11 16.95
N PHE A 793 25.99 -9.97 16.48
CA PHE A 793 25.45 -10.75 15.35
C PHE A 793 25.62 -10.02 14.03
N ASN A 794 26.12 -10.69 13.01
CA ASN A 794 26.17 -10.27 11.63
C ASN A 794 25.21 -11.13 10.81
N TYR A 795 24.09 -10.56 10.34
CA TYR A 795 23.06 -11.28 9.59
C TYR A 795 23.04 -10.87 8.11
N LEU A 796 22.85 -11.86 7.28
CA LEU A 796 22.43 -11.71 5.90
C LEU A 796 20.91 -11.85 5.81
N PHE A 797 20.24 -10.92 5.10
CA PHE A 797 18.82 -10.99 4.88
C PHE A 797 18.49 -11.27 3.41
N THR A 798 17.41 -11.99 3.18
CA THR A 798 16.81 -12.17 1.85
C THR A 798 15.30 -12.03 1.97
N ILE A 799 14.74 -11.14 1.16
CA ILE A 799 13.31 -10.87 1.08
C ILE A 799 12.79 -11.43 -0.23
N LEU A 800 11.85 -12.37 -0.15
CA LEU A 800 11.25 -13.05 -1.30
C LEU A 800 9.79 -12.60 -1.44
N PRO A 801 9.44 -11.79 -2.45
CA PRO A 801 8.05 -11.46 -2.74
C PRO A 801 7.37 -12.64 -3.45
N PHE A 802 6.06 -12.82 -3.20
CA PHE A 802 5.25 -13.80 -3.88
C PHE A 802 3.77 -13.43 -3.90
N LYS A 803 3.02 -14.03 -4.81
CA LYS A 803 1.57 -13.86 -4.91
C LYS A 803 0.87 -15.15 -4.55
N SER A 804 -0.17 -15.04 -3.74
CA SER A 804 -1.06 -16.17 -3.48
C SER A 804 -2.01 -16.38 -4.68
N LYS A 805 -2.71 -17.53 -4.75
CA LYS A 805 -3.75 -17.81 -5.76
C LYS A 805 -4.78 -16.70 -5.96
N ASN A 806 -5.10 -16.05 -4.86
CA ASN A 806 -6.05 -14.95 -4.89
C ASN A 806 -5.40 -13.61 -5.26
N GLU A 807 -4.20 -13.64 -5.91
CA GLU A 807 -3.40 -12.47 -6.26
C GLU A 807 -3.03 -11.58 -5.05
N TYR A 808 -3.08 -12.13 -3.84
CA TYR A 808 -2.63 -11.41 -2.66
C TYR A 808 -1.10 -11.34 -2.64
N GLU A 809 -0.59 -10.12 -2.67
CA GLU A 809 0.85 -9.85 -2.66
C GLU A 809 1.38 -9.88 -1.22
N THR A 810 2.40 -10.67 -0.98
CA THR A 810 3.09 -10.78 0.30
C THR A 810 4.58 -10.98 0.09
N SER A 811 5.36 -11.08 1.16
CA SER A 811 6.79 -11.39 1.10
C SER A 811 7.24 -12.13 2.35
N LEU A 812 8.35 -12.82 2.21
CA LEU A 812 9.01 -13.56 3.27
C LEU A 812 10.40 -13.00 3.51
N ILE A 813 10.77 -12.81 4.78
CA ILE A 813 12.13 -12.43 5.17
C ILE A 813 12.83 -13.66 5.76
N LYS A 814 13.97 -14.03 5.19
CA LYS A 814 14.91 -14.98 5.76
C LYS A 814 16.12 -14.22 6.28
N LEU A 815 16.48 -14.45 7.54
CA LEU A 815 17.77 -14.08 8.09
C LEU A 815 18.68 -15.31 8.22
N ARG A 816 19.94 -15.14 7.89
CA ARG A 816 20.98 -16.14 8.11
C ARG A 816 22.14 -15.50 8.86
N LEU A 817 22.54 -16.10 9.99
CA LEU A 817 23.73 -15.67 10.72
C LEU A 817 24.96 -15.97 9.87
N LYS A 818 25.94 -15.04 9.86
CA LYS A 818 27.22 -15.22 9.20
C LYS A 818 27.96 -16.44 9.79
N ASN A 819 28.34 -17.37 8.92
CA ASN A 819 29.01 -18.58 9.35
C ASN A 819 30.44 -18.32 9.85
N TYR A 820 31.16 -17.41 9.19
CA TYR A 820 32.57 -17.11 9.46
C TYR A 820 32.79 -15.60 9.50
N TYR A 821 33.18 -15.08 10.67
CA TYR A 821 33.56 -13.67 10.82
C TYR A 821 34.98 -13.43 10.32
N ALA A 822 35.23 -12.30 9.68
CA ALA A 822 36.57 -11.93 9.23
C ALA A 822 37.50 -11.69 10.44
N PRO A 823 38.82 -11.96 10.33
CA PRO A 823 39.76 -11.76 11.45
C PRO A 823 39.70 -10.35 12.06
N GLU A 824 39.75 -9.28 11.25
CA GLU A 824 39.69 -7.89 11.72
C GLU A 824 38.31 -7.58 12.39
N GLU A 825 37.22 -8.15 11.90
CA GLU A 825 35.89 -8.02 12.50
C GLU A 825 35.86 -8.67 13.90
N LYS A 826 36.42 -9.88 14.02
CA LYS A 826 36.51 -10.62 15.26
C LYS A 826 37.38 -9.88 16.30
N GLU A 827 38.57 -9.41 15.91
CA GLU A 827 39.46 -8.62 16.76
C GLU A 827 38.77 -7.37 17.30
N THR A 828 38.01 -6.65 16.47
CA THR A 828 37.24 -5.46 16.88
C THR A 828 36.16 -5.80 17.89
N ILE A 829 35.43 -6.90 17.69
CA ILE A 829 34.38 -7.37 18.61
C ILE A 829 34.99 -7.78 19.95
N GLU A 830 36.04 -8.60 19.93
CA GLU A 830 36.69 -9.11 21.13
C GLU A 830 37.43 -8.00 21.90
N GLY A 831 38.06 -7.05 21.16
CA GLY A 831 38.70 -5.86 21.74
C GLY A 831 37.72 -4.93 22.48
N SER A 832 36.43 -5.01 22.14
CA SER A 832 35.34 -4.29 22.83
C SER A 832 34.68 -5.12 23.96
N TYR A 833 35.32 -6.15 24.40
CA TYR A 833 34.80 -7.09 25.43
C TYR A 833 33.47 -7.74 25.03
N CYS A 834 33.21 -7.87 23.73
CA CYS A 834 32.08 -8.59 23.18
C CYS A 834 32.51 -9.95 22.60
N LYS A 835 31.55 -10.78 22.26
CA LYS A 835 31.76 -12.13 21.74
C LYS A 835 31.19 -12.29 20.33
N VAL A 836 31.88 -13.04 19.50
CA VAL A 836 31.37 -13.52 18.22
C VAL A 836 30.44 -14.71 18.49
N PRO A 837 29.18 -14.69 18.07
CA PRO A 837 28.29 -15.82 18.21
C PRO A 837 28.78 -16.99 17.37
N CYS A 838 28.73 -18.20 17.92
CA CYS A 838 29.03 -19.40 17.18
C CYS A 838 27.70 -19.97 16.62
N PRO A 839 27.53 -20.05 15.29
CA PRO A 839 26.36 -20.70 14.72
C PRO A 839 26.36 -22.18 15.12
N PRO A 840 25.19 -22.80 15.42
CA PRO A 840 25.10 -24.19 15.83
C PRO A 840 25.65 -25.16 14.76
N ARG A 841 25.66 -24.73 13.51
CA ARG A 841 26.26 -25.42 12.36
C ARG A 841 26.45 -24.45 11.20
N VAL A 842 27.35 -24.77 10.31
CA VAL A 842 27.55 -24.04 9.05
C VAL A 842 26.45 -24.42 8.07
N GLU A 843 25.71 -23.41 7.60
CA GLU A 843 24.59 -23.58 6.66
C GLU A 843 24.65 -22.54 5.55
N TYR A 844 24.23 -22.94 4.34
CA TYR A 844 24.02 -22.08 3.21
C TYR A 844 22.59 -22.25 2.67
N ASP A 845 21.93 -21.15 2.32
CA ASP A 845 20.56 -21.16 1.81
C ASP A 845 20.56 -21.17 0.27
N ILE A 846 19.72 -22.00 -0.33
CA ILE A 846 19.38 -21.98 -1.75
C ILE A 846 17.93 -21.50 -1.85
N PHE A 847 17.73 -20.41 -2.55
CA PHE A 847 16.40 -19.82 -2.76
C PHE A 847 15.89 -20.19 -4.15
N SER A 848 14.62 -20.60 -4.23
CA SER A 848 13.89 -20.74 -5.48
C SER A 848 12.84 -19.65 -5.60
N TRP A 849 12.94 -18.80 -6.62
CA TRP A 849 12.01 -17.72 -6.89
C TRP A 849 11.79 -17.59 -8.40
N LYS A 850 10.53 -17.69 -8.85
CA LYS A 850 10.13 -17.66 -10.29
C LYS A 850 11.03 -18.52 -11.17
N GLY A 851 11.26 -19.74 -10.72
CA GLY A 851 12.06 -20.72 -11.43
C GLY A 851 13.58 -20.50 -11.42
N ILE A 852 14.10 -19.47 -10.73
CA ILE A 852 15.54 -19.21 -10.59
C ILE A 852 15.99 -19.74 -9.25
N TYR A 853 17.17 -20.37 -9.25
CA TYR A 853 17.82 -20.88 -8.05
C TYR A 853 19.08 -20.07 -7.76
N PHE A 854 19.13 -19.46 -6.58
CA PHE A 854 20.27 -18.64 -6.16
C PHE A 854 20.66 -18.86 -4.71
N SER A 855 21.89 -18.55 -4.38
CA SER A 855 22.43 -18.57 -3.01
C SER A 855 23.14 -17.26 -2.72
N ASN A 856 23.27 -16.89 -1.45
CA ASN A 856 23.98 -15.69 -1.04
C ASN A 856 25.05 -15.99 0.00
N PHE A 857 26.20 -15.31 -0.11
CA PHE A 857 27.36 -15.39 0.77
C PHE A 857 27.65 -14.03 1.40
N ASN A 858 28.09 -14.08 2.66
CA ASN A 858 28.39 -12.88 3.45
C ASN A 858 29.91 -12.70 3.57
N CYS A 859 30.48 -11.89 2.69
CA CYS A 859 31.88 -11.44 2.69
C CYS A 859 32.89 -12.59 2.89
N TYR A 860 33.48 -12.72 4.08
CA TYR A 860 34.54 -13.69 4.37
C TYR A 860 34.11 -15.16 4.12
N GLU A 861 32.80 -15.46 4.13
CA GLU A 861 32.30 -16.79 3.75
C GLU A 861 32.69 -17.22 2.34
N LEU A 862 32.99 -16.28 1.43
CA LEU A 862 33.47 -16.58 0.08
C LEU A 862 34.81 -17.34 0.08
N THR A 863 35.58 -17.26 1.13
CA THR A 863 36.82 -18.02 1.29
C THR A 863 36.58 -19.51 1.56
N ASP A 864 35.35 -19.90 1.98
CA ASP A 864 34.98 -21.30 2.21
C ASP A 864 34.80 -22.04 0.86
N ILE A 865 35.84 -22.77 0.47
CA ILE A 865 35.86 -23.58 -0.77
C ILE A 865 34.83 -24.71 -0.70
N GLU A 866 34.69 -25.37 0.47
CA GLU A 866 33.76 -26.47 0.65
C GLU A 866 32.31 -25.98 0.54
N GLY A 867 31.99 -24.83 1.17
CA GLY A 867 30.68 -24.20 1.08
C GLY A 867 30.31 -23.89 -0.37
N ARG A 868 31.22 -23.26 -1.13
CA ARG A 868 31.02 -22.96 -2.56
C ARG A 868 30.82 -24.20 -3.40
N SER A 869 31.64 -25.23 -3.20
CA SER A 869 31.61 -26.48 -4.00
C SER A 869 30.29 -27.25 -3.83
N LYS A 870 29.65 -27.19 -2.64
CA LYS A 870 28.35 -27.83 -2.34
C LYS A 870 27.22 -27.27 -3.19
N LEU A 871 27.32 -26.03 -3.68
CA LEU A 871 26.31 -25.39 -4.52
C LEU A 871 26.34 -25.83 -5.98
N LYS A 872 27.35 -26.59 -6.38
CA LYS A 872 27.50 -27.06 -7.78
C LYS A 872 26.25 -27.82 -8.22
N ASN A 873 25.72 -27.48 -9.38
CA ASN A 873 24.49 -28.01 -9.97
C ASN A 873 23.17 -27.44 -9.41
N TYR A 874 23.15 -26.93 -8.17
CA TYR A 874 21.90 -26.55 -7.49
C TYR A 874 21.47 -25.11 -7.73
N ILE A 875 22.40 -24.22 -8.15
CA ILE A 875 22.10 -22.80 -8.34
C ILE A 875 22.45 -22.31 -9.75
N ASP A 876 21.82 -21.20 -10.14
CA ASP A 876 22.09 -20.46 -11.38
C ASP A 876 22.93 -19.21 -11.12
N LEU A 877 22.72 -18.61 -9.92
CA LEU A 877 23.33 -17.36 -9.50
C LEU A 877 23.88 -17.47 -8.08
N LEU A 878 25.14 -17.09 -7.89
CA LEU A 878 25.71 -16.83 -6.58
C LEU A 878 25.76 -15.33 -6.33
N ILE A 879 25.21 -14.90 -5.20
CA ILE A 879 25.22 -13.52 -4.75
C ILE A 879 26.28 -13.36 -3.67
N ALA A 880 27.07 -12.31 -3.75
CA ALA A 880 28.07 -11.95 -2.77
C ALA A 880 27.81 -10.55 -2.23
N SER A 881 27.41 -10.47 -0.95
CA SER A 881 27.30 -9.20 -0.21
C SER A 881 28.58 -9.00 0.60
N VAL A 882 29.41 -8.04 0.21
CA VAL A 882 30.74 -7.89 0.81
C VAL A 882 31.02 -6.48 1.30
N TYR A 883 31.92 -6.38 2.29
CA TYR A 883 32.55 -5.17 2.76
C TYR A 883 34.07 -5.42 2.81
N ASN A 884 34.73 -5.33 1.67
CA ASN A 884 36.09 -5.82 1.53
C ASN A 884 36.99 -4.85 0.77
N LYS A 885 38.19 -4.66 1.29
CA LYS A 885 39.27 -3.86 0.69
C LYS A 885 40.25 -4.68 -0.19
N ASP A 886 40.32 -6.01 0.00
CA ASP A 886 41.16 -6.90 -0.79
C ASP A 886 40.43 -7.34 -2.08
N LEU A 887 40.40 -6.40 -3.01
CA LEU A 887 39.63 -6.54 -4.24
C LEU A 887 40.15 -7.61 -5.16
N GLU A 888 41.49 -7.74 -5.28
CA GLU A 888 42.11 -8.69 -6.19
C GLU A 888 41.88 -10.13 -5.76
N TYR A 889 42.01 -10.44 -4.49
CA TYR A 889 41.76 -11.76 -3.94
C TYR A 889 40.34 -12.22 -4.16
N PHE A 890 39.36 -11.33 -3.86
CA PHE A 890 37.95 -11.64 -4.04
C PHE A 890 37.56 -11.75 -5.52
N ASP A 891 38.06 -10.89 -6.40
CA ASP A 891 37.87 -11.00 -7.85
C ASP A 891 38.31 -12.35 -8.38
N ASN A 892 39.48 -12.85 -7.92
CA ASN A 892 39.98 -14.18 -8.29
C ASN A 892 39.08 -15.30 -7.79
N ILE A 893 38.59 -15.23 -6.54
CA ILE A 893 37.60 -16.19 -5.99
C ILE A 893 36.33 -16.23 -6.83
N LEU A 894 35.77 -15.07 -7.15
CA LEU A 894 34.53 -14.98 -7.92
C LEU A 894 34.69 -15.54 -9.32
N LYS A 895 35.76 -15.17 -10.03
CA LYS A 895 36.04 -15.66 -11.38
C LYS A 895 36.26 -17.17 -11.44
N SER A 896 37.01 -17.73 -10.46
CA SER A 896 37.14 -19.17 -10.36
C SER A 896 35.85 -19.86 -10.05
N THR A 897 35.10 -19.37 -9.06
CA THR A 897 33.78 -19.92 -8.67
C THR A 897 32.79 -19.91 -9.84
N CYS A 898 32.76 -18.82 -10.62
CA CYS A 898 31.91 -18.71 -11.81
C CYS A 898 32.20 -19.80 -12.82
N ARG A 899 33.46 -20.12 -13.02
CA ARG A 899 33.93 -21.15 -13.98
C ARG A 899 33.76 -22.56 -13.42
N ASP A 900 34.07 -22.81 -12.14
CA ASP A 900 34.06 -24.11 -11.50
C ASP A 900 32.64 -24.64 -11.25
N LEU A 901 31.71 -23.73 -10.94
CA LEU A 901 30.30 -24.07 -10.76
C LEU A 901 29.47 -23.87 -12.04
N HIS A 902 30.00 -23.15 -13.03
CA HIS A 902 29.36 -22.77 -14.29
C HIS A 902 28.03 -22.03 -14.09
N ILE A 903 28.12 -20.93 -13.34
CA ILE A 903 26.98 -20.11 -12.89
C ILE A 903 27.25 -18.64 -13.10
N PHE A 904 26.21 -17.79 -13.00
CA PHE A 904 26.38 -16.35 -12.88
C PHE A 904 26.77 -15.97 -11.45
N ILE A 905 27.48 -14.83 -11.31
CA ILE A 905 27.81 -14.26 -10.02
C ILE A 905 27.48 -12.77 -10.02
N ALA A 906 26.97 -12.26 -8.90
CA ALA A 906 26.75 -10.85 -8.67
C ALA A 906 27.33 -10.43 -7.32
N GLN A 907 28.31 -9.52 -7.31
CA GLN A 907 28.94 -9.00 -6.10
C GLN A 907 28.52 -7.56 -5.84
N SER A 908 28.05 -7.29 -4.63
CA SER A 908 27.81 -5.94 -4.11
C SER A 908 28.84 -5.63 -3.02
N ASN A 909 29.65 -4.59 -3.23
CA ASN A 909 30.61 -4.07 -2.27
C ASN A 909 30.30 -2.60 -1.94
N THR A 910 30.84 -2.13 -0.82
CA THR A 910 30.75 -0.69 -0.53
C THR A 910 31.44 0.13 -1.62
N SER A 911 30.85 1.26 -2.00
CA SER A 911 31.46 2.15 -3.00
C SER A 911 32.80 2.71 -2.55
N LYS A 912 33.07 2.71 -1.25
CA LYS A 912 34.38 3.10 -0.66
C LYS A 912 35.53 2.27 -1.24
N TYR A 913 35.32 0.98 -1.41
CA TYR A 913 36.33 0.08 -1.95
C TYR A 913 36.06 -0.27 -3.44
N GLY A 914 34.81 -0.39 -3.81
CA GLY A 914 34.39 -0.65 -5.19
C GLY A 914 34.39 -2.13 -5.59
N ASP A 915 34.52 -2.35 -6.90
CA ASP A 915 34.41 -3.66 -7.53
C ASP A 915 33.07 -4.37 -7.30
N CYS A 916 31.97 -3.59 -7.45
CA CYS A 916 30.64 -4.17 -7.67
C CYS A 916 30.58 -4.72 -9.09
N GLU A 917 30.22 -5.99 -9.27
CA GLU A 917 30.32 -6.61 -10.60
C GLU A 917 29.30 -7.75 -10.82
N ILE A 918 28.97 -7.97 -12.10
CA ILE A 918 28.17 -9.10 -12.59
C ILE A 918 29.04 -9.91 -13.52
N ILE A 919 29.18 -11.20 -13.22
CA ILE A 919 30.10 -12.13 -13.90
C ILE A 919 29.32 -13.28 -14.53
N GLN A 920 29.73 -13.73 -15.70
CA GLN A 920 29.15 -14.85 -16.44
C GLN A 920 30.21 -15.88 -16.87
N PRO A 921 29.86 -17.17 -17.02
CA PRO A 921 30.84 -18.24 -17.34
C PRO A 921 31.21 -18.27 -18.81
N THR A 922 31.78 -17.17 -19.34
CA THR A 922 32.20 -17.00 -20.73
C THR A 922 33.73 -16.91 -20.87
N GLU A 923 34.21 -16.52 -22.04
CA GLU A 923 35.62 -16.19 -22.27
C GLU A 923 36.05 -15.00 -21.43
N LYS A 924 37.35 -14.95 -21.08
CA LYS A 924 37.93 -13.97 -20.17
C LYS A 924 37.53 -12.52 -20.54
N ILE A 925 37.49 -12.22 -21.85
CA ILE A 925 37.15 -10.88 -22.36
C ILE A 925 35.69 -10.49 -22.09
N TYR A 926 34.79 -11.47 -22.13
CA TYR A 926 33.34 -11.26 -21.96
C TYR A 926 32.81 -11.72 -20.59
N MET A 927 33.72 -12.15 -19.69
CA MET A 927 33.35 -12.71 -18.39
C MET A 927 32.68 -11.68 -17.47
N ILE A 928 33.16 -10.44 -17.47
CA ILE A 928 32.61 -9.35 -16.70
C ILE A 928 31.58 -8.64 -17.57
N LYS A 929 30.28 -8.72 -17.21
CA LYS A 929 29.21 -8.05 -17.90
C LYS A 929 29.13 -6.55 -17.54
N GLY A 930 29.32 -6.23 -16.28
CA GLY A 930 29.36 -4.87 -15.79
C GLY A 930 30.18 -4.78 -14.51
N LYS A 931 30.88 -3.65 -14.30
CA LYS A 931 31.72 -3.41 -13.13
C LYS A 931 31.73 -1.95 -12.73
N ILE A 932 31.54 -1.66 -11.42
CA ILE A 932 31.69 -0.32 -10.83
C ILE A 932 32.96 -0.34 -9.96
N LYS A 933 33.92 0.53 -10.27
CA LYS A 933 35.20 0.63 -9.56
C LYS A 933 35.08 1.23 -8.14
N GLY A 934 34.02 1.90 -7.84
CA GLY A 934 33.82 2.61 -6.58
C GLY A 934 34.01 4.12 -6.69
N GLY A 935 33.87 4.81 -5.59
CA GLY A 935 33.94 6.27 -5.50
C GLY A 935 33.05 6.83 -4.38
N ILE A 936 32.86 8.15 -4.39
CA ILE A 936 32.02 8.84 -3.38
C ILE A 936 30.53 8.66 -3.67
N ASN A 937 30.16 8.49 -4.93
CA ASN A 937 28.77 8.44 -5.35
C ASN A 937 28.13 7.07 -5.07
N HIS A 938 26.83 7.10 -4.83
CA HIS A 938 26.01 5.91 -4.71
C HIS A 938 25.47 5.56 -6.10
N ASN A 939 25.62 4.31 -6.53
CA ASN A 939 25.25 3.86 -7.86
C ASN A 939 24.54 2.51 -7.82
N LEU A 940 23.76 2.24 -8.86
CA LEU A 940 23.15 0.94 -9.12
C LEU A 940 23.66 0.39 -10.45
N LEU A 941 24.39 -0.74 -10.42
CA LEU A 941 24.74 -1.48 -11.62
C LEU A 941 23.58 -2.38 -12.00
N VAL A 942 23.09 -2.28 -13.23
CA VAL A 942 21.98 -3.09 -13.72
C VAL A 942 22.38 -3.82 -14.98
N ASP A 943 22.22 -5.14 -15.01
CA ASP A 943 22.41 -5.97 -16.19
C ASP A 943 21.52 -7.22 -16.14
N ASP A 944 21.34 -7.85 -17.29
CA ASP A 944 20.51 -9.04 -17.46
C ASP A 944 21.36 -10.32 -17.49
N ILE A 945 20.93 -11.37 -16.81
CA ILE A 945 21.50 -12.71 -16.90
C ILE A 945 20.56 -13.69 -17.63
N GLU A 946 21.10 -14.45 -18.57
CA GLU A 946 20.38 -15.37 -19.46
C GLU A 946 20.30 -16.78 -18.85
N VAL A 947 19.46 -16.97 -17.82
CA VAL A 947 19.39 -18.22 -17.02
C VAL A 947 18.98 -19.42 -17.87
N LYS A 948 17.94 -19.27 -18.69
CA LYS A 948 17.46 -20.33 -19.57
C LYS A 948 18.54 -20.78 -20.55
N LYS A 949 19.19 -19.82 -21.18
CA LYS A 949 20.26 -20.07 -22.15
C LYS A 949 21.45 -20.80 -21.52
N LEU A 950 21.81 -20.45 -20.27
CA LEU A 950 22.88 -21.14 -19.53
C LEU A 950 22.50 -22.60 -19.25
N ARG A 951 21.30 -22.87 -18.77
CA ARG A 951 20.81 -24.23 -18.46
C ARG A 951 20.72 -25.10 -19.71
N GLU A 952 20.18 -24.56 -20.80
CA GLU A 952 20.13 -25.24 -22.10
C GLU A 952 21.54 -25.58 -22.60
N PHE A 953 22.49 -24.65 -22.46
CA PHE A 953 23.90 -24.89 -22.82
C PHE A 953 24.53 -26.00 -21.96
N GLN A 954 24.23 -26.05 -20.66
CA GLN A 954 24.73 -27.11 -19.75
C GLN A 954 24.25 -28.52 -20.12
N LEU A 955 23.13 -28.64 -20.84
CA LEU A 955 22.61 -29.92 -21.33
C LEU A 955 23.18 -30.36 -22.69
N LEU A 956 23.89 -29.49 -23.38
CA LEU A 956 24.48 -29.82 -24.68
C LEU A 956 25.65 -30.75 -24.52
N LYS A 957 25.87 -31.66 -25.51
CA LYS A 957 27.13 -32.40 -25.64
C LYS A 957 28.30 -31.48 -25.90
N ASN A 958 29.48 -31.85 -25.46
CA ASN A 958 30.70 -31.04 -25.57
C ASN A 958 31.00 -30.52 -26.99
N GLU A 959 30.71 -31.30 -28.02
CA GLU A 959 30.85 -30.91 -29.42
C GLU A 959 29.94 -29.72 -29.79
N LEU A 960 28.69 -29.76 -29.37
CA LEU A 960 27.72 -28.69 -29.58
C LEU A 960 28.06 -27.46 -28.75
N GLN A 961 28.58 -27.66 -27.53
CA GLN A 961 29.05 -26.54 -26.72
C GLN A 961 30.22 -25.81 -27.39
N LYS A 962 31.16 -26.53 -27.98
CA LYS A 962 32.31 -25.97 -28.74
C LYS A 962 31.85 -25.16 -29.96
N SER A 963 30.77 -25.60 -30.62
CA SER A 963 30.25 -24.92 -31.82
C SER A 963 29.48 -23.64 -31.49
N LYS A 964 28.66 -23.67 -30.43
CA LYS A 964 27.81 -22.52 -30.04
C LYS A 964 28.58 -21.35 -29.45
N LYS A 965 29.64 -21.59 -28.68
CA LYS A 965 30.51 -20.55 -28.04
C LYS A 965 29.79 -19.53 -27.14
N ASP A 966 28.53 -19.74 -26.79
CA ASP A 966 27.77 -18.81 -25.94
C ASP A 966 28.38 -18.71 -24.53
N PHE A 967 28.81 -19.86 -23.98
CA PHE A 967 29.50 -19.97 -22.70
C PHE A 967 30.75 -20.83 -22.84
N LYS A 968 31.58 -20.85 -21.85
CA LYS A 968 32.70 -21.81 -21.77
C LYS A 968 32.17 -23.24 -21.60
N LEU A 969 32.97 -24.21 -22.01
CA LEU A 969 32.62 -25.62 -21.77
C LEU A 969 32.32 -25.87 -20.31
N THR A 970 31.31 -26.69 -20.08
CA THR A 970 30.92 -27.09 -18.71
C THR A 970 32.09 -27.83 -18.03
N PRO A 971 32.41 -27.50 -16.77
CA PRO A 971 33.40 -28.24 -16.01
C PRO A 971 32.92 -29.66 -15.68
N LEU A 972 33.87 -30.53 -15.29
CA LEU A 972 33.54 -31.89 -14.82
C LEU A 972 32.53 -31.85 -13.66
N GLY A 973 31.64 -32.85 -13.61
CA GLY A 973 30.67 -33.02 -12.52
C GLY A 973 29.41 -32.17 -12.66
N ILE A 974 29.12 -31.65 -13.85
CA ILE A 974 27.77 -31.10 -14.12
C ILE A 974 26.82 -32.30 -14.29
N ASN A 975 25.75 -32.31 -13.47
CA ASN A 975 24.72 -33.37 -13.49
C ASN A 975 23.50 -32.91 -14.32
N PRO A 976 23.25 -33.56 -15.51
CA PRO A 976 22.16 -33.18 -16.38
C PRO A 976 20.77 -33.32 -15.73
N ASP A 977 20.59 -34.26 -14.80
CA ASP A 977 19.29 -34.50 -14.18
C ASP A 977 18.93 -33.39 -13.19
N ILE A 978 19.90 -32.89 -12.44
CA ILE A 978 19.74 -31.73 -11.58
C ILE A 978 19.47 -30.48 -12.41
N VAL A 979 20.16 -30.31 -13.55
CA VAL A 979 19.89 -29.18 -14.46
C VAL A 979 18.46 -29.26 -15.02
N ARG A 980 17.99 -30.46 -15.44
CA ARG A 980 16.61 -30.69 -15.88
C ARG A 980 15.60 -30.40 -14.76
N ALA A 981 15.90 -30.81 -13.52
CA ALA A 981 15.08 -30.53 -12.36
C ALA A 981 14.93 -29.00 -12.13
N ARG A 982 15.99 -28.21 -12.29
CA ARG A 982 15.94 -26.75 -12.23
C ARG A 982 15.14 -26.14 -13.40
N ILE A 983 15.30 -26.65 -14.61
CA ILE A 983 14.51 -26.20 -15.78
C ILE A 983 13.01 -26.39 -15.52
N ASN A 984 12.65 -27.55 -14.97
CA ASN A 984 11.27 -27.92 -14.70
C ASN A 984 10.73 -27.32 -13.37
N ASN A 985 11.53 -26.52 -12.68
CA ASN A 985 11.22 -25.97 -11.35
C ASN A 985 10.84 -27.04 -10.31
N LYS A 986 11.50 -28.22 -10.35
CA LYS A 986 11.24 -29.42 -9.55
C LYS A 986 12.45 -29.92 -8.77
N LEU A 987 13.35 -29.01 -8.39
CA LEU A 987 14.55 -29.38 -7.65
C LEU A 987 14.23 -30.00 -6.30
N GLU A 988 13.13 -29.59 -5.64
CA GLU A 988 12.64 -30.16 -4.40
C GLU A 988 12.19 -31.63 -4.52
N GLU A 989 11.59 -32.02 -5.63
CA GLU A 989 11.21 -33.41 -5.88
C GLU A 989 12.44 -34.28 -6.01
N TYR A 990 13.44 -33.83 -6.78
CA TYR A 990 14.74 -34.49 -6.88
C TYR A 990 15.44 -34.62 -5.53
N TRP A 991 15.37 -33.57 -4.72
CA TRP A 991 15.96 -33.50 -3.39
C TRP A 991 15.31 -34.48 -2.40
N ASN A 992 13.99 -34.60 -2.43
CA ASN A 992 13.23 -35.52 -1.57
C ASN A 992 13.42 -36.98 -1.95
N ASN A 993 13.36 -37.33 -3.23
CA ASN A 993 13.56 -38.69 -3.72
C ASN A 993 14.90 -39.27 -3.29
N ASN A 994 15.96 -38.45 -3.35
CA ASN A 994 17.29 -38.88 -2.90
C ASN A 994 17.37 -39.10 -1.39
N ASN A 995 16.60 -38.34 -0.58
CA ASN A 995 16.56 -38.54 0.87
C ASN A 995 15.76 -39.78 1.25
N GLU A 996 14.65 -40.08 0.61
CA GLU A 996 13.88 -41.30 0.86
C GLU A 996 14.73 -42.55 0.55
N ILE A 997 15.44 -42.55 -0.56
CA ILE A 997 16.36 -43.63 -0.91
C ILE A 997 17.44 -43.81 0.15
N LYS A 998 18.03 -42.72 0.65
CA LYS A 998 19.06 -42.77 1.71
C LYS A 998 18.53 -43.30 3.04
N GLU A 999 17.32 -42.89 3.42
CA GLU A 999 16.63 -43.38 4.64
C GLU A 999 16.26 -44.87 4.51
N ILE A 1000 15.77 -45.29 3.37
CA ILE A 1000 15.49 -46.71 3.08
C ILE A 1000 16.79 -47.53 3.16
N LEU A 1001 17.87 -47.04 2.60
CA LEU A 1001 19.15 -47.71 2.65
C LEU A 1001 19.72 -47.78 4.06
N LYS A 1002 19.64 -46.67 4.83
CA LYS A 1002 20.03 -46.67 6.27
C LYS A 1002 19.24 -47.73 7.05
N LYS A 1003 17.91 -47.79 6.92
CA LYS A 1003 17.05 -48.76 7.60
C LYS A 1003 17.33 -50.21 7.14
N LYS A 1004 17.68 -50.41 5.87
CA LYS A 1004 17.93 -51.76 5.32
C LYS A 1004 19.30 -52.34 5.72
N PHE A 1005 20.25 -51.47 6.09
CA PHE A 1005 21.61 -51.80 6.40
C PHE A 1005 22.02 -51.45 7.84
N GLU A 1006 21.06 -51.23 8.77
CA GLU A 1006 21.33 -50.99 10.16
C GLU A 1006 22.19 -52.10 10.73
N GLY A 1007 23.41 -51.79 11.18
CA GLY A 1007 24.38 -52.73 11.76
C GLY A 1007 25.46 -53.23 10.80
N LYS A 1008 25.49 -52.78 9.52
CA LYS A 1008 26.59 -53.05 8.56
C LYS A 1008 27.36 -51.77 8.27
N ASP A 1009 28.66 -51.92 8.04
CA ASP A 1009 29.49 -50.81 7.61
C ASP A 1009 29.12 -50.36 6.15
N ILE A 1010 28.24 -49.38 6.08
CA ILE A 1010 27.73 -48.83 4.81
C ILE A 1010 28.38 -47.50 4.42
N SER A 1011 29.47 -47.14 5.14
CA SER A 1011 30.18 -45.85 4.88
C SER A 1011 30.59 -45.70 3.40
N LYS A 1012 31.09 -46.73 2.77
CA LYS A 1012 31.45 -46.73 1.35
C LYS A 1012 30.26 -46.57 0.41
N LEU A 1013 29.11 -47.21 0.73
CA LEU A 1013 27.90 -47.13 -0.11
C LEU A 1013 27.23 -45.76 0.01
N LEU A 1014 27.29 -45.16 1.19
CA LEU A 1014 26.82 -43.80 1.42
C LEU A 1014 27.71 -42.74 0.76
N GLU A 1015 29.03 -42.97 0.74
CA GLU A 1015 29.99 -42.14 -0.02
C GLU A 1015 29.77 -42.20 -1.54
N GLU A 1016 29.42 -43.37 -2.08
CA GLU A 1016 29.09 -43.51 -3.51
C GLU A 1016 27.72 -42.87 -3.85
N LEU A 1017 26.74 -43.02 -2.98
CA LEU A 1017 25.43 -42.32 -3.09
C LEU A 1017 25.54 -40.81 -2.91
N ASP A 1018 26.52 -40.33 -2.14
CA ASP A 1018 26.82 -38.90 -2.01
C ASP A 1018 27.57 -38.32 -3.22
N LYS A 1019 28.16 -39.21 -4.06
CA LYS A 1019 28.75 -38.81 -5.35
C LYS A 1019 27.76 -38.85 -6.51
N LEU A 1020 26.64 -39.53 -6.39
CA LEU A 1020 25.50 -39.50 -7.29
C LEU A 1020 24.58 -38.30 -6.92
#